data_2785f59e89346bffb1a43477902d47b8
#
_entry.id   2785f59e89346bffb1a43477902d47b8
#
_cell.length_a   1.000
_cell.length_b   1.000
_cell.length_c   1.000
_cell.angle_alpha   90.00
_cell.angle_beta   90.00
_cell.angle_gamma   90.00
#
_symmetry.space_group_name_H-M   'P 1'
#
loop_
_entity.id
_entity.type
_entity.pdbx_description
1 polymer ?
#
loop_
_entity_poly.entity_id
_entity_poly.type
_entity_poly.pdbx_seq_one_letter_code
_entity_poly.pdbx_strand_id
1 'polypeptide(L)'
;MGVCEHVETLGPSLRAPSISDTVYKDECMRCFDSQDSENGVDVCLHCFHGGCATTDNNSHQHAYNHAKEKNHPLAVNIKRRIKKSQVEKEEPPLKKLAIEEERDEDIHSYDYNLKCLECNAVYPSTSNSTIESQIDAVVKADSNAHKSEVKAWEEELTGCEHSVSISQTQVPKKDVQMSGAHCHACELSDNLWLCLTCGELGCGRAQFGGLKGNSHALAHFENTGHAVAVKLGTITAEGSADIYCYACNEERLNPNLATDLSNFGINIAAQVKTTKNLTELQLEQNSKFDFSMTGEDGQELQPVFGNWLTGLKNLGNSCYMNSTIQSLFSYEEVKKYYSELFAKLNKETVDDPANNLDIQLAKIADGLGSGRYSKQSRLGGQFQDGIKPAMFKNLIGKGHPEFSSMRQQDSEEFLSHFLEVLRRTSKNTPKDLKNMFAFVAEQKLQCTSCNKVRYRYDNHDSLSVNIPVIEKGKVYDESSKSDKIAYEDVDMQDCLSALIQPEQLEYSCPSCQTQVNAIKTWKLDTFPNALVIHSRKFHLVNWVPTKLDIQVNGVEKVDVTQMKSQGRQEGEVDLPDSNDDKDDEIKFDGDSMTALTGMGFSENRSKRALINTNHSGAEAAVEWLFSHMEDEGLDEPVEVKKTEENQDVPAELINTVAEMGFTQNQARKALKSTQNSVEMAVGWLFENPTDPGEEAPIKESSKGGEDDLINVVTSMGFTENQARKALRLSSNNVEMAVSWLFENPTDAGEEAAEPMDEDDSKPGHVNSPASYKLKAFISHKGPSVHSGHYVVHVKHGDNWILFNDEKVVKESETNLNSLLGKGYVYFYEKI
;
A
#
# COMPACT_ATOMS: atom_id res chain seq x y z
N MET A 1 -36.79 26.27 -26.31
CA MET A 1 -35.63 27.17 -26.55
C MET A 1 -34.62 26.34 -27.33
N GLY A 2 -34.03 26.89 -28.41
CA GLY A 2 -32.97 26.20 -29.16
C GLY A 2 -31.72 26.00 -28.29
N VAL A 3 -30.96 24.98 -28.57
CA VAL A 3 -29.66 24.76 -27.93
C VAL A 3 -28.62 25.73 -28.54
N CYS A 4 -27.49 25.95 -27.86
CA CYS A 4 -26.46 26.84 -28.38
C CYS A 4 -25.64 26.20 -29.53
N GLU A 5 -24.98 27.04 -30.31
CA GLU A 5 -24.14 26.61 -31.45
C GLU A 5 -23.10 25.54 -31.08
N HIS A 6 -22.53 25.58 -29.88
CA HIS A 6 -21.58 24.56 -29.41
C HIS A 6 -22.22 23.16 -29.28
N VAL A 7 -23.48 23.09 -28.85
CA VAL A 7 -24.26 21.85 -28.77
C VAL A 7 -24.55 21.29 -30.16
N GLU A 8 -24.89 22.15 -31.12
CA GLU A 8 -25.20 21.77 -32.50
C GLU A 8 -23.95 21.32 -33.28
N THR A 9 -22.83 22.03 -33.10
CA THR A 9 -21.60 21.77 -33.87
C THR A 9 -20.76 20.64 -33.31
N LEU A 10 -20.60 20.57 -31.98
CA LEU A 10 -19.72 19.57 -31.30
C LEU A 10 -20.50 18.31 -30.91
N GLY A 11 -21.79 18.37 -30.67
CA GLY A 11 -22.61 17.22 -30.30
C GLY A 11 -22.41 15.98 -31.18
N PRO A 12 -22.39 16.11 -32.50
CA PRO A 12 -22.20 14.98 -33.42
C PRO A 12 -20.80 14.34 -33.36
N SER A 13 -19.79 15.03 -32.82
CA SER A 13 -18.41 14.53 -32.69
C SER A 13 -18.16 13.82 -31.37
N LEU A 14 -19.11 13.86 -30.42
CA LEU A 14 -18.97 13.17 -29.14
C LEU A 14 -19.06 11.66 -29.31
N ARG A 15 -18.32 10.93 -28.48
CA ARG A 15 -18.35 9.47 -28.41
C ARG A 15 -18.82 8.96 -27.06
N ALA A 16 -19.39 7.77 -27.04
CA ALA A 16 -19.65 7.07 -25.80
C ALA A 16 -18.34 6.58 -25.15
N PRO A 17 -18.28 6.48 -23.81
CA PRO A 17 -17.15 5.84 -23.14
C PRO A 17 -17.00 4.40 -23.56
N SER A 18 -15.78 3.98 -23.86
CA SER A 18 -15.41 2.58 -24.10
C SER A 18 -15.04 1.88 -22.78
N ILE A 19 -14.86 0.57 -22.80
CA ILE A 19 -14.45 -0.21 -21.61
C ILE A 19 -13.09 0.27 -21.07
N SER A 20 -12.20 0.73 -21.96
CA SER A 20 -10.87 1.25 -21.60
C SER A 20 -10.89 2.68 -21.04
N ASP A 21 -11.99 3.42 -21.24
CA ASP A 21 -12.08 4.78 -20.75
C ASP A 21 -12.34 4.82 -19.24
N THR A 22 -11.73 5.79 -18.57
CA THR A 22 -11.95 6.07 -17.15
C THR A 22 -12.93 7.23 -17.01
N VAL A 23 -14.08 6.96 -16.36
CA VAL A 23 -15.13 7.97 -16.16
C VAL A 23 -15.12 8.46 -14.71
N TYR A 24 -14.86 9.76 -14.52
CA TYR A 24 -14.81 10.40 -13.21
C TYR A 24 -16.12 11.10 -12.91
N LYS A 25 -17.17 10.34 -12.60
CA LYS A 25 -18.51 10.89 -12.36
C LYS A 25 -18.91 11.04 -10.90
N ASP A 26 -18.18 10.42 -9.97
CA ASP A 26 -18.55 10.40 -8.55
C ASP A 26 -18.12 11.67 -7.82
N GLU A 27 -16.92 12.18 -8.14
CA GLU A 27 -16.36 13.36 -7.52
C GLU A 27 -15.44 14.14 -8.48
N CYS A 28 -15.18 15.38 -8.15
CA CYS A 28 -14.21 16.21 -8.86
C CYS A 28 -12.79 15.64 -8.69
N MET A 29 -12.01 15.59 -9.77
CA MET A 29 -10.64 15.06 -9.73
C MET A 29 -9.67 15.95 -8.92
N ARG A 30 -10.02 17.23 -8.70
CA ARG A 30 -9.15 18.25 -8.08
C ARG A 30 -9.62 18.78 -6.73
N CYS A 31 -10.89 18.53 -6.31
CA CYS A 31 -11.43 18.81 -4.98
C CYS A 31 -12.43 17.72 -4.57
N PHE A 32 -13.01 17.82 -3.37
CA PHE A 32 -13.96 16.83 -2.86
C PHE A 32 -15.43 17.14 -3.11
N ASP A 33 -15.73 18.10 -4.01
CA ASP A 33 -17.10 18.26 -4.49
C ASP A 33 -17.49 17.01 -5.29
N SER A 34 -18.64 16.43 -4.97
CA SER A 34 -19.13 15.16 -5.49
C SER A 34 -20.53 15.33 -6.10
N GLN A 35 -21.04 14.26 -6.68
CA GLN A 35 -22.44 14.21 -7.13
C GLN A 35 -23.45 14.46 -5.99
N ASP A 36 -23.08 14.25 -4.72
CA ASP A 36 -23.88 14.54 -3.53
C ASP A 36 -23.81 16.00 -3.11
N SER A 37 -22.88 16.78 -3.67
CA SER A 37 -22.78 18.21 -3.42
C SER A 37 -23.99 18.96 -3.97
N GLU A 38 -24.31 20.14 -3.42
CA GLU A 38 -25.48 20.92 -3.80
C GLU A 38 -25.56 21.19 -5.31
N ASN A 39 -24.41 21.40 -5.95
CA ASN A 39 -24.29 21.69 -7.37
C ASN A 39 -23.96 20.47 -8.23
N GLY A 40 -23.63 19.32 -7.60
CA GLY A 40 -23.23 18.11 -8.30
C GLY A 40 -21.85 18.21 -8.94
N VAL A 41 -21.57 17.30 -9.87
CA VAL A 41 -20.34 17.22 -10.65
C VAL A 41 -20.66 17.39 -12.12
N ASP A 42 -19.84 18.16 -12.83
CA ASP A 42 -19.89 18.29 -14.29
C ASP A 42 -18.86 17.34 -14.91
N VAL A 43 -19.35 16.35 -15.68
CA VAL A 43 -18.51 15.37 -16.38
C VAL A 43 -18.38 15.77 -17.84
N CYS A 44 -17.16 16.00 -18.30
CA CYS A 44 -16.87 16.35 -19.69
C CYS A 44 -17.33 15.24 -20.65
N LEU A 45 -18.14 15.57 -21.64
CA LEU A 45 -18.65 14.61 -22.63
C LEU A 45 -17.60 14.21 -23.68
N HIS A 46 -16.43 14.87 -23.70
CA HIS A 46 -15.37 14.57 -24.66
C HIS A 46 -14.32 13.61 -24.07
N CYS A 47 -13.88 13.82 -22.84
CA CYS A 47 -12.80 13.04 -22.21
C CYS A 47 -13.16 12.45 -20.82
N PHE A 48 -14.41 12.59 -20.38
CA PHE A 48 -14.97 12.01 -19.14
C PHE A 48 -14.32 12.50 -17.84
N HIS A 49 -13.65 13.65 -17.91
CA HIS A 49 -13.08 14.35 -16.76
C HIS A 49 -14.18 14.87 -15.84
N GLY A 50 -14.09 14.56 -14.54
CA GLY A 50 -15.01 15.05 -13.52
C GLY A 50 -14.51 16.35 -12.89
N GLY A 51 -15.29 17.42 -12.95
CA GLY A 51 -14.98 18.70 -12.34
C GLY A 51 -16.11 19.21 -11.46
N CYS A 52 -15.79 19.99 -10.41
CA CYS A 52 -16.83 20.63 -9.60
C CYS A 52 -17.63 21.63 -10.45
N ALA A 53 -18.95 21.59 -10.26
CA ALA A 53 -19.89 22.41 -11.02
C ALA A 53 -19.74 23.89 -10.65
N THR A 54 -19.71 24.73 -11.66
CA THR A 54 -19.60 26.19 -11.52
C THR A 54 -20.98 26.79 -11.26
N THR A 55 -21.18 27.44 -10.11
CA THR A 55 -22.45 28.13 -9.81
C THR A 55 -22.31 29.43 -9.05
N ASP A 56 -21.22 29.65 -8.33
CA ASP A 56 -20.98 30.87 -7.54
C ASP A 56 -19.50 31.13 -7.33
N ASN A 57 -19.19 32.26 -6.71
CA ASN A 57 -17.82 32.69 -6.40
C ASN A 57 -17.11 31.79 -5.36
N ASN A 58 -17.78 30.81 -4.76
CA ASN A 58 -17.22 29.91 -3.75
C ASN A 58 -16.81 28.55 -4.31
N SER A 59 -17.11 28.23 -5.58
CA SER A 59 -16.65 27.01 -6.22
C SER A 59 -15.26 27.20 -6.82
N HIS A 60 -14.46 26.09 -6.86
CA HIS A 60 -13.14 26.10 -7.51
C HIS A 60 -13.22 26.12 -9.03
N GLN A 61 -14.41 25.93 -9.61
CA GLN A 61 -14.71 26.02 -11.04
C GLN A 61 -13.88 25.04 -11.91
N HIS A 62 -13.54 23.88 -11.40
CA HIS A 62 -12.65 22.93 -12.08
C HIS A 62 -13.21 22.44 -13.42
N ALA A 63 -14.52 22.24 -13.53
CA ALA A 63 -15.14 21.89 -14.80
C ALA A 63 -15.01 23.00 -15.85
N TYR A 64 -15.22 24.27 -15.44
CA TYR A 64 -15.06 25.42 -16.32
C TYR A 64 -13.61 25.60 -16.77
N ASN A 65 -12.67 25.49 -15.83
CA ASN A 65 -11.25 25.60 -16.14
C ASN A 65 -10.85 24.52 -17.15
N HIS A 66 -11.25 23.27 -16.93
CA HIS A 66 -11.02 22.16 -17.86
C HIS A 66 -11.62 22.45 -19.25
N ALA A 67 -12.86 22.93 -19.31
CA ALA A 67 -13.54 23.25 -20.57
C ALA A 67 -12.78 24.30 -21.38
N LYS A 68 -12.29 25.34 -20.71
CA LYS A 68 -11.53 26.42 -21.33
C LYS A 68 -10.13 25.97 -21.79
N GLU A 69 -9.43 25.19 -20.95
CA GLU A 69 -8.06 24.74 -21.22
C GLU A 69 -8.00 23.72 -22.37
N LYS A 70 -8.91 22.76 -22.38
CA LYS A 70 -8.95 21.68 -23.37
C LYS A 70 -9.87 21.95 -24.56
N ASN A 71 -10.58 23.09 -24.56
CA ASN A 71 -11.63 23.41 -25.55
C ASN A 71 -12.72 22.33 -25.60
N HIS A 72 -13.18 21.86 -24.42
CA HIS A 72 -14.22 20.85 -24.24
C HIS A 72 -15.46 21.48 -23.57
N PRO A 73 -16.28 22.27 -24.25
CA PRO A 73 -17.32 23.09 -23.61
C PRO A 73 -18.54 22.29 -23.15
N LEU A 74 -18.72 21.04 -23.60
CA LEU A 74 -19.93 20.25 -23.30
C LEU A 74 -19.68 19.28 -22.15
N ALA A 75 -20.57 19.34 -21.14
CA ALA A 75 -20.53 18.47 -19.97
C ALA A 75 -21.94 17.99 -19.59
N VAL A 76 -22.05 16.87 -18.91
CA VAL A 76 -23.24 16.45 -18.18
C VAL A 76 -23.07 16.78 -16.70
N ASN A 77 -24.03 17.51 -16.15
CA ASN A 77 -24.12 17.72 -14.70
C ASN A 77 -24.85 16.56 -14.06
N ILE A 78 -24.24 15.93 -13.10
CA ILE A 78 -24.80 14.79 -12.36
C ILE A 78 -25.00 15.20 -10.90
N LYS A 79 -26.25 15.07 -10.42
CA LYS A 79 -26.60 15.28 -9.01
C LYS A 79 -27.29 14.05 -8.48
N ARG A 80 -26.83 13.56 -7.34
CA ARG A 80 -27.43 12.44 -6.62
C ARG A 80 -28.21 12.96 -5.42
N ARG A 81 -29.38 12.42 -5.20
CA ARG A 81 -30.23 12.75 -4.06
C ARG A 81 -30.79 11.50 -3.42
N ILE A 82 -30.82 11.45 -2.09
CA ILE A 82 -31.41 10.34 -1.35
C ILE A 82 -32.94 10.42 -1.42
N LYS A 83 -33.57 9.27 -1.68
CA LYS A 83 -35.04 9.16 -1.70
C LYS A 83 -35.58 9.27 -0.26
N LYS A 84 -36.55 10.13 -0.02
CA LYS A 84 -37.10 10.46 1.31
C LYS A 84 -37.64 9.26 2.11
N SER A 85 -37.93 8.13 1.47
CA SER A 85 -38.46 6.93 2.13
C SER A 85 -37.47 6.20 3.03
N GLN A 86 -36.19 6.59 3.03
CA GLN A 86 -35.14 5.95 3.82
C GLN A 86 -34.73 6.74 5.09
N VAL A 87 -35.13 7.99 5.22
CA VAL A 87 -34.75 8.88 6.34
C VAL A 87 -35.42 8.49 7.67
N GLU A 88 -36.44 7.63 7.66
CA GLU A 88 -37.26 7.27 8.84
C GLU A 88 -37.14 5.79 9.26
N LYS A 89 -36.22 5.01 8.73
CA LYS A 89 -35.98 3.65 9.23
C LYS A 89 -35.01 3.72 10.39
N GLU A 90 -35.59 3.65 11.62
CA GLU A 90 -34.85 3.15 12.79
C GLU A 90 -34.10 1.87 12.39
N GLU A 91 -32.89 1.69 12.92
CA GLU A 91 -32.07 0.48 12.68
C GLU A 91 -32.95 -0.77 12.78
N PRO A 92 -33.08 -1.58 11.72
CA PRO A 92 -33.88 -2.78 11.78
C PRO A 92 -33.26 -3.71 12.80
N PRO A 93 -34.07 -4.33 13.69
CA PRO A 93 -33.57 -5.34 14.59
C PRO A 93 -32.94 -6.46 13.76
N LEU A 94 -31.77 -6.93 14.19
CA LEU A 94 -30.96 -8.01 13.62
C LEU A 94 -31.79 -9.25 13.21
N LYS A 95 -32.50 -9.17 12.08
CA LYS A 95 -33.17 -10.29 11.46
C LYS A 95 -32.55 -10.53 10.10
N LYS A 96 -31.88 -11.70 10.00
CA LYS A 96 -31.48 -12.38 8.75
C LYS A 96 -31.07 -11.42 7.62
N LEU A 97 -29.82 -11.12 7.54
CA LEU A 97 -29.19 -10.55 6.33
C LEU A 97 -29.23 -11.60 5.21
N ALA A 98 -30.36 -11.63 4.46
CA ALA A 98 -30.21 -11.84 3.04
C ALA A 98 -29.68 -10.50 2.53
N ILE A 99 -28.42 -10.44 2.10
CA ILE A 99 -27.87 -9.31 1.39
C ILE A 99 -28.47 -9.41 -0.01
N GLU A 100 -29.69 -8.90 -0.19
CA GLU A 100 -30.07 -8.29 -1.46
C GLU A 100 -29.22 -7.02 -1.50
N GLU A 101 -28.27 -6.94 -2.42
CA GLU A 101 -27.60 -5.69 -2.75
C GLU A 101 -28.69 -4.69 -3.06
N GLU A 102 -28.95 -3.76 -2.12
CA GLU A 102 -29.81 -2.62 -2.40
C GLU A 102 -29.12 -1.86 -3.54
N ARG A 103 -29.71 -1.92 -4.73
CA ARG A 103 -29.17 -1.23 -5.90
C ARG A 103 -29.11 0.26 -5.58
N ASP A 104 -28.03 0.91 -5.95
CA ASP A 104 -27.85 2.35 -5.73
C ASP A 104 -29.09 3.14 -6.21
N GLU A 105 -29.76 2.65 -7.26
CA GLU A 105 -31.03 3.18 -7.79
C GLU A 105 -32.23 3.08 -6.83
N ASP A 106 -32.21 2.16 -5.88
CA ASP A 106 -33.29 1.99 -4.90
C ASP A 106 -33.19 3.04 -3.78
N ILE A 107 -31.96 3.43 -3.47
CA ILE A 107 -31.63 4.39 -2.41
C ILE A 107 -31.61 5.82 -2.95
N HIS A 108 -31.11 6.01 -4.17
CA HIS A 108 -30.84 7.31 -4.74
C HIS A 108 -31.68 7.63 -5.97
N SER A 109 -31.94 8.91 -6.18
CA SER A 109 -32.43 9.49 -7.43
C SER A 109 -31.36 10.38 -8.03
N TYR A 110 -31.29 10.41 -9.36
CA TYR A 110 -30.31 11.18 -10.11
C TYR A 110 -30.96 12.22 -10.98
N ASP A 111 -30.44 13.45 -10.96
CA ASP A 111 -30.81 14.54 -11.86
C ASP A 111 -29.65 14.75 -12.85
N TYR A 112 -29.93 14.72 -14.14
CA TYR A 112 -28.98 14.92 -15.23
C TYR A 112 -29.37 16.14 -16.08
N ASN A 113 -28.41 17.01 -16.35
CA ASN A 113 -28.59 18.16 -17.22
C ASN A 113 -27.40 18.30 -18.18
N LEU A 114 -27.68 18.63 -19.45
CA LEU A 114 -26.63 19.03 -20.38
C LEU A 114 -26.18 20.46 -20.06
N LYS A 115 -24.89 20.70 -19.97
CA LYS A 115 -24.30 22.03 -19.80
C LYS A 115 -23.38 22.38 -20.96
N CYS A 116 -23.47 23.60 -21.40
CA CYS A 116 -22.45 24.27 -22.19
C CYS A 116 -21.69 25.24 -21.26
N LEU A 117 -20.46 24.89 -20.92
CA LEU A 117 -19.62 25.65 -19.96
C LEU A 117 -19.11 26.97 -20.60
N GLU A 118 -18.95 27.03 -21.92
CA GLU A 118 -18.57 28.24 -22.64
C GLU A 118 -19.70 29.28 -22.64
N CYS A 119 -20.94 28.87 -22.94
CA CYS A 119 -22.12 29.74 -22.93
C CYS A 119 -22.73 29.92 -21.54
N ASN A 120 -22.26 29.19 -20.54
CA ASN A 120 -22.84 29.06 -19.20
C ASN A 120 -24.36 28.74 -19.27
N ALA A 121 -24.74 27.83 -20.19
CA ALA A 121 -26.11 27.47 -20.44
C ALA A 121 -26.41 26.04 -19.99
N VAL A 122 -27.60 25.84 -19.42
CA VAL A 122 -28.07 24.53 -18.92
C VAL A 122 -29.30 24.11 -19.71
N TYR A 123 -29.28 22.89 -20.20
CA TYR A 123 -30.38 22.30 -20.99
C TYR A 123 -30.81 20.99 -20.37
N PRO A 124 -32.09 20.59 -20.50
CA PRO A 124 -32.52 19.23 -20.18
C PRO A 124 -31.68 18.20 -20.97
N SER A 125 -31.38 17.07 -20.37
CA SER A 125 -30.63 15.99 -21.03
C SER A 125 -31.26 15.52 -22.34
N THR A 126 -32.59 15.60 -22.44
CA THR A 126 -33.39 15.24 -23.61
C THR A 126 -33.42 16.29 -24.72
N SER A 127 -32.70 17.40 -24.60
CA SER A 127 -32.77 18.53 -25.57
C SER A 127 -32.24 18.19 -26.97
N ASN A 128 -31.39 17.16 -27.10
CA ASN A 128 -30.80 16.67 -28.33
C ASN A 128 -30.65 15.16 -28.28
N SER A 129 -31.32 14.42 -29.15
CA SER A 129 -31.36 12.95 -29.12
C SER A 129 -30.00 12.26 -29.31
N THR A 130 -29.09 12.88 -30.07
CA THR A 130 -27.71 12.34 -30.23
C THR A 130 -26.91 12.49 -28.94
N ILE A 131 -27.00 13.62 -28.25
CA ILE A 131 -26.30 13.89 -27.01
C ILE A 131 -26.97 13.14 -25.85
N GLU A 132 -28.27 12.95 -25.87
CA GLU A 132 -28.98 12.14 -24.88
C GLU A 132 -28.40 10.71 -24.80
N SER A 133 -28.13 10.08 -25.93
CA SER A 133 -27.51 8.75 -25.95
C SER A 133 -26.09 8.75 -25.38
N GLN A 134 -25.33 9.83 -25.55
CA GLN A 134 -23.99 9.97 -24.98
C GLN A 134 -24.05 10.21 -23.47
N ILE A 135 -24.99 11.05 -23.01
CA ILE A 135 -25.23 11.27 -21.58
C ILE A 135 -25.60 9.95 -20.91
N ASP A 136 -26.52 9.20 -21.50
CA ASP A 136 -26.92 7.88 -20.98
C ASP A 136 -25.76 6.91 -20.90
N ALA A 137 -24.88 6.92 -21.89
CA ALA A 137 -23.68 6.07 -21.89
C ALA A 137 -22.71 6.47 -20.78
N VAL A 138 -22.47 7.77 -20.53
CA VAL A 138 -21.63 8.26 -19.44
C VAL A 138 -22.23 7.91 -18.07
N VAL A 139 -23.55 8.07 -17.93
CA VAL A 139 -24.25 7.78 -16.67
C VAL A 139 -24.21 6.28 -16.35
N LYS A 140 -24.37 5.42 -17.35
CA LYS A 140 -24.36 3.95 -17.20
C LYS A 140 -22.94 3.36 -17.09
N ALA A 141 -21.91 4.07 -17.58
CA ALA A 141 -20.53 3.60 -17.49
C ALA A 141 -20.09 3.44 -16.03
N ASP A 142 -19.30 2.42 -15.76
CA ASP A 142 -18.69 2.25 -14.45
C ASP A 142 -17.76 3.42 -14.12
N SER A 143 -17.92 3.95 -12.92
CA SER A 143 -17.04 5.01 -12.44
C SER A 143 -15.64 4.50 -12.12
N ASN A 144 -14.66 5.42 -12.10
CA ASN A 144 -13.30 5.10 -11.67
C ASN A 144 -13.27 4.50 -10.26
N ALA A 145 -14.08 5.02 -9.35
CA ALA A 145 -14.15 4.53 -7.99
C ALA A 145 -14.68 3.09 -7.94
N HIS A 146 -15.78 2.80 -8.65
CA HIS A 146 -16.37 1.46 -8.73
C HIS A 146 -15.41 0.45 -9.38
N LYS A 147 -14.81 0.79 -10.54
CA LYS A 147 -13.81 -0.07 -11.20
C LYS A 147 -12.63 -0.40 -10.28
N SER A 148 -12.12 0.60 -9.56
CA SER A 148 -11.00 0.43 -8.63
C SER A 148 -11.37 -0.42 -7.41
N GLU A 149 -12.59 -0.27 -6.90
CA GLU A 149 -13.13 -1.06 -5.80
C GLU A 149 -13.30 -2.53 -6.21
N VAL A 150 -13.96 -2.79 -7.34
CA VAL A 150 -14.11 -4.14 -7.90
C VAL A 150 -12.74 -4.79 -8.12
N LYS A 151 -11.80 -4.06 -8.73
CA LYS A 151 -10.44 -4.57 -8.95
C LYS A 151 -9.73 -4.91 -7.65
N ALA A 152 -9.84 -4.07 -6.61
CA ALA A 152 -9.25 -4.33 -5.30
C ALA A 152 -9.81 -5.59 -4.63
N TRP A 153 -11.08 -5.91 -4.86
CA TRP A 153 -11.70 -7.16 -4.41
C TRP A 153 -11.27 -8.36 -5.26
N GLU A 154 -11.16 -8.22 -6.57
CA GLU A 154 -10.77 -9.30 -7.50
C GLU A 154 -9.30 -9.70 -7.34
N GLU A 155 -8.41 -8.74 -7.12
CA GLU A 155 -6.97 -8.98 -6.91
C GLU A 155 -6.67 -9.63 -5.54
N GLU A 156 -7.61 -9.60 -4.60
CA GLU A 156 -7.40 -10.02 -3.22
C GLU A 156 -7.35 -11.55 -3.05
N LEU A 157 -8.05 -12.31 -3.90
CA LEU A 157 -8.13 -13.76 -3.77
C LEU A 157 -7.55 -14.44 -5.00
N THR A 158 -6.40 -15.08 -4.84
CA THR A 158 -5.77 -15.92 -5.88
C THR A 158 -5.82 -17.39 -5.46
N GLY A 159 -5.84 -18.29 -6.44
CA GLY A 159 -5.62 -19.71 -6.19
C GLY A 159 -4.16 -19.96 -5.81
N CYS A 160 -3.92 -20.84 -4.87
CA CYS A 160 -2.60 -21.40 -4.61
C CYS A 160 -2.51 -22.81 -5.19
N GLU A 161 -1.31 -23.33 -5.28
CA GLU A 161 -1.08 -24.68 -5.75
C GLU A 161 -1.91 -25.72 -5.01
N HIS A 162 -2.02 -25.61 -3.66
CA HIS A 162 -2.80 -26.48 -2.83
C HIS A 162 -4.31 -26.39 -3.09
N SER A 163 -4.82 -25.19 -3.45
CA SER A 163 -6.25 -25.00 -3.69
C SER A 163 -6.68 -25.35 -5.11
N VAL A 164 -5.76 -25.33 -6.07
CA VAL A 164 -6.04 -25.66 -7.49
C VAL A 164 -5.85 -27.13 -7.77
N SER A 165 -4.94 -27.83 -7.06
CA SER A 165 -4.56 -29.22 -7.28
C SER A 165 -5.07 -30.20 -6.23
N ILE A 166 -6.26 -29.96 -5.66
CA ILE A 166 -6.85 -30.83 -4.62
C ILE A 166 -7.08 -32.24 -5.19
N SER A 167 -6.46 -33.25 -4.59
CA SER A 167 -6.65 -34.64 -4.98
C SER A 167 -7.61 -35.36 -4.04
N GLN A 168 -8.78 -35.72 -4.57
CA GLN A 168 -9.84 -36.44 -3.83
C GLN A 168 -9.87 -37.95 -4.17
N THR A 169 -8.79 -38.51 -4.71
CA THR A 169 -8.75 -39.81 -5.43
C THR A 169 -8.96 -41.05 -4.58
N GLN A 170 -9.02 -40.94 -3.25
CA GLN A 170 -9.09 -42.12 -2.37
C GLN A 170 -10.22 -42.10 -1.32
N VAL A 171 -11.15 -41.13 -1.41
CA VAL A 171 -12.21 -41.02 -0.41
C VAL A 171 -13.50 -41.63 -0.92
N PRO A 172 -14.14 -42.57 -0.19
CA PRO A 172 -15.49 -42.99 -0.50
C PRO A 172 -16.41 -41.74 -0.46
N LYS A 173 -17.28 -41.62 -1.47
CA LYS A 173 -18.27 -40.50 -1.52
C LYS A 173 -19.00 -40.46 -0.18
N LYS A 174 -18.74 -39.40 0.58
CA LYS A 174 -19.32 -39.18 1.90
C LYS A 174 -20.35 -38.07 1.71
N ASP A 175 -21.63 -38.42 1.84
CA ASP A 175 -22.70 -37.43 1.83
C ASP A 175 -22.62 -36.61 3.12
N VAL A 176 -22.09 -35.39 3.03
CA VAL A 176 -22.05 -34.47 4.15
C VAL A 176 -23.40 -33.77 4.27
N GLN A 177 -24.13 -34.11 5.33
CA GLN A 177 -25.40 -33.45 5.60
C GLN A 177 -25.15 -32.07 6.21
N MET A 178 -25.57 -31.03 5.49
CA MET A 178 -25.45 -29.64 5.94
C MET A 178 -26.33 -29.30 7.14
N SER A 179 -27.52 -29.93 7.22
CA SER A 179 -28.47 -29.71 8.31
C SER A 179 -28.08 -30.57 9.51
N GLY A 180 -27.78 -29.90 10.65
CA GLY A 180 -27.36 -30.60 11.88
C GLY A 180 -25.87 -31.00 11.88
N ALA A 181 -25.07 -30.45 10.96
CA ALA A 181 -23.63 -30.68 10.93
C ALA A 181 -22.95 -30.16 12.22
N HIS A 182 -21.99 -30.91 12.71
CA HIS A 182 -21.19 -30.58 13.88
C HIS A 182 -19.75 -31.02 13.68
N CYS A 183 -18.83 -30.39 14.41
CA CYS A 183 -17.43 -30.78 14.41
C CYS A 183 -17.24 -32.22 14.87
N HIS A 184 -16.44 -33.01 14.13
CA HIS A 184 -16.26 -34.43 14.47
C HIS A 184 -15.49 -34.66 15.79
N ALA A 185 -14.68 -33.64 16.19
CA ALA A 185 -13.88 -33.71 17.43
C ALA A 185 -14.56 -33.04 18.65
N CYS A 186 -15.64 -32.25 18.42
CA CYS A 186 -16.44 -31.65 19.49
C CYS A 186 -17.88 -31.39 19.00
N GLU A 187 -18.78 -30.98 19.91
CA GLU A 187 -20.19 -30.75 19.59
C GLU A 187 -20.52 -29.37 18.99
N LEU A 188 -19.53 -28.58 18.60
CA LEU A 188 -19.77 -27.27 17.98
C LEU A 188 -20.41 -27.44 16.61
N SER A 189 -21.55 -26.75 16.41
CA SER A 189 -22.29 -26.68 15.15
C SER A 189 -22.01 -25.38 14.35
N ASP A 190 -21.34 -24.42 14.98
CA ASP A 190 -20.98 -23.14 14.36
C ASP A 190 -19.53 -23.16 13.93
N ASN A 191 -19.17 -22.26 12.97
CA ASN A 191 -17.80 -22.10 12.48
C ASN A 191 -17.19 -23.41 11.96
N LEU A 192 -17.95 -24.14 11.15
CA LEU A 192 -17.56 -25.45 10.61
C LEU A 192 -16.81 -25.27 9.29
N TRP A 193 -15.69 -25.99 9.19
CA TRP A 193 -14.84 -26.06 8.03
C TRP A 193 -14.78 -27.49 7.49
N LEU A 194 -15.09 -27.64 6.22
CA LEU A 194 -15.02 -28.90 5.50
C LEU A 194 -13.68 -29.04 4.80
N CYS A 195 -12.91 -30.05 5.14
CA CYS A 195 -11.69 -30.40 4.40
C CYS A 195 -12.06 -30.82 2.97
N LEU A 196 -11.56 -30.08 1.97
CA LEU A 196 -11.86 -30.36 0.57
C LEU A 196 -11.17 -31.63 0.04
N THR A 197 -10.19 -32.17 0.77
CA THR A 197 -9.54 -33.43 0.39
C THR A 197 -10.31 -34.64 0.85
N CYS A 198 -10.82 -34.70 2.10
CA CYS A 198 -11.40 -35.93 2.68
C CYS A 198 -12.83 -35.78 3.24
N GLY A 199 -13.42 -34.58 3.23
CA GLY A 199 -14.76 -34.32 3.72
C GLY A 199 -14.90 -34.38 5.26
N GLU A 200 -13.79 -34.27 6.00
CA GLU A 200 -13.80 -34.16 7.46
C GLU A 200 -14.28 -32.77 7.89
N LEU A 201 -15.12 -32.74 8.95
CA LEU A 201 -15.66 -31.49 9.51
C LEU A 201 -14.93 -31.14 10.80
N GLY A 202 -14.21 -30.05 10.79
CA GLY A 202 -13.57 -29.46 11.95
C GLY A 202 -14.13 -28.08 12.27
N CYS A 203 -14.17 -27.66 13.53
CA CYS A 203 -14.42 -26.27 13.85
C CYS A 203 -13.17 -25.42 13.62
N GLY A 204 -13.39 -24.18 13.19
CA GLY A 204 -12.30 -23.20 13.00
C GLY A 204 -11.69 -22.74 14.32
N ARG A 205 -10.76 -21.78 14.22
CA ARG A 205 -10.19 -21.10 15.38
C ARG A 205 -11.26 -20.26 16.08
N ALA A 206 -11.17 -20.11 17.39
CA ALA A 206 -11.97 -19.11 18.10
C ALA A 206 -11.59 -17.72 17.58
N GLN A 207 -12.59 -16.92 17.23
CA GLN A 207 -12.36 -15.58 16.71
C GLN A 207 -12.83 -14.53 17.73
N PHE A 208 -12.18 -13.41 17.72
CA PHE A 208 -12.60 -12.24 18.47
C PHE A 208 -13.99 -11.83 17.98
N GLY A 209 -14.92 -11.51 18.88
CA GLY A 209 -16.31 -11.21 18.51
C GLY A 209 -17.32 -12.32 18.85
N GLY A 210 -16.86 -13.38 19.53
CA GLY A 210 -17.75 -14.41 20.12
C GLY A 210 -17.97 -15.64 19.23
N LEU A 211 -17.31 -15.74 18.08
CA LEU A 211 -17.34 -16.98 17.29
C LEU A 211 -16.51 -18.06 17.99
N LYS A 212 -17.19 -19.11 18.45
CA LYS A 212 -16.55 -20.22 19.15
C LYS A 212 -15.76 -21.10 18.17
N GLY A 213 -14.67 -21.68 18.63
CA GLY A 213 -13.88 -22.63 17.84
C GLY A 213 -12.76 -23.24 18.68
N ASN A 214 -12.45 -24.50 18.44
CA ASN A 214 -11.41 -25.26 19.13
C ASN A 214 -10.26 -25.65 18.18
N SER A 215 -10.19 -25.03 17.00
CA SER A 215 -9.13 -25.23 15.98
C SER A 215 -9.02 -26.68 15.46
N HIS A 216 -10.09 -27.46 15.47
CA HIS A 216 -10.03 -28.83 15.02
C HIS A 216 -9.79 -29.02 13.54
N ALA A 217 -10.16 -28.01 12.70
CA ALA A 217 -9.82 -28.00 11.27
C ALA A 217 -8.30 -27.80 11.05
N LEU A 218 -7.64 -26.98 11.87
CA LEU A 218 -6.18 -26.84 11.88
C LEU A 218 -5.50 -28.13 12.36
N ALA A 219 -5.98 -28.71 13.47
CA ALA A 219 -5.46 -29.98 13.98
C ALA A 219 -5.61 -31.13 12.96
N HIS A 220 -6.67 -31.10 12.15
CA HIS A 220 -6.83 -32.04 11.05
C HIS A 220 -5.74 -31.87 10.00
N PHE A 221 -5.42 -30.64 9.59
CA PHE A 221 -4.31 -30.36 8.68
C PHE A 221 -2.97 -30.84 9.27
N GLU A 222 -2.67 -30.49 10.52
CA GLU A 222 -1.43 -30.90 11.21
C GLU A 222 -1.24 -32.43 11.26
N ASN A 223 -2.33 -33.17 11.38
CA ASN A 223 -2.30 -34.64 11.47
C ASN A 223 -2.30 -35.34 10.11
N THR A 224 -2.87 -34.74 9.05
CA THR A 224 -3.12 -35.40 7.77
C THR A 224 -2.42 -34.78 6.59
N GLY A 225 -1.94 -33.54 6.71
CA GLY A 225 -1.38 -32.76 5.60
C GLY A 225 -2.43 -32.20 4.63
N HIS A 226 -3.75 -32.36 4.89
CA HIS A 226 -4.81 -31.87 4.03
C HIS A 226 -4.96 -30.34 4.15
N ALA A 227 -4.41 -29.61 3.20
CA ALA A 227 -4.15 -28.18 3.34
C ALA A 227 -5.40 -27.30 3.20
N VAL A 228 -6.44 -27.72 2.47
CA VAL A 228 -7.50 -26.80 2.03
C VAL A 228 -8.85 -27.16 2.65
N ALA A 229 -9.51 -26.18 3.23
CA ALA A 229 -10.84 -26.32 3.78
C ALA A 229 -11.77 -25.16 3.38
N VAL A 230 -13.07 -25.43 3.26
CA VAL A 230 -14.12 -24.45 2.98
C VAL A 230 -15.03 -24.28 4.18
N LYS A 231 -15.43 -23.06 4.49
CA LYS A 231 -16.37 -22.73 5.56
C LYS A 231 -17.80 -22.95 5.09
N LEU A 232 -18.50 -23.92 5.67
CA LEU A 232 -19.79 -24.41 5.15
C LEU A 232 -20.85 -23.32 5.01
N GLY A 233 -21.04 -22.46 5.99
CA GLY A 233 -22.09 -21.45 5.98
C GLY A 233 -21.86 -20.27 5.02
N THR A 234 -20.71 -20.19 4.36
CA THR A 234 -20.35 -19.08 3.45
C THR A 234 -20.53 -19.43 1.98
N ILE A 235 -20.85 -20.69 1.67
CA ILE A 235 -21.01 -21.16 0.28
C ILE A 235 -22.27 -20.52 -0.32
N THR A 236 -22.10 -19.90 -1.50
CA THR A 236 -23.21 -19.28 -2.26
C THR A 236 -23.55 -20.07 -3.52
N ALA A 237 -24.73 -19.81 -4.07
CA ALA A 237 -25.17 -20.44 -5.33
C ALA A 237 -24.33 -20.03 -6.54
N GLU A 238 -23.71 -18.85 -6.49
CA GLU A 238 -22.81 -18.31 -7.52
C GLU A 238 -21.43 -18.94 -7.49
N GLY A 239 -21.13 -19.74 -6.45
CA GLY A 239 -19.85 -20.44 -6.34
C GLY A 239 -18.79 -19.75 -5.49
N SER A 240 -19.14 -18.69 -4.76
CA SER A 240 -18.24 -18.08 -3.79
C SER A 240 -18.32 -18.75 -2.42
N ALA A 241 -17.20 -18.80 -1.69
CA ALA A 241 -17.12 -19.31 -0.33
C ALA A 241 -15.78 -18.88 0.31
N ASP A 242 -15.72 -18.87 1.65
CA ASP A 242 -14.45 -18.77 2.37
C ASP A 242 -13.67 -20.07 2.26
N ILE A 243 -12.56 -20.03 1.55
CA ILE A 243 -11.65 -21.16 1.39
C ILE A 243 -10.31 -20.78 2.02
N TYR A 244 -9.84 -21.59 2.94
CA TYR A 244 -8.60 -21.37 3.65
C TYR A 244 -7.59 -22.46 3.36
N CYS A 245 -6.38 -22.07 2.99
CA CYS A 245 -5.25 -22.97 2.83
C CYS A 245 -4.38 -22.91 4.09
N TYR A 246 -4.36 -23.97 4.88
CA TYR A 246 -3.54 -24.06 6.10
C TYR A 246 -2.04 -24.13 5.81
N ALA A 247 -1.63 -24.66 4.65
CA ALA A 247 -0.23 -24.70 4.25
C ALA A 247 0.31 -23.30 3.88
N CYS A 248 -0.50 -22.50 3.16
CA CYS A 248 -0.17 -21.10 2.87
C CYS A 248 -0.49 -20.15 4.03
N ASN A 249 -1.33 -20.62 5.00
CA ASN A 249 -1.89 -19.85 6.10
C ASN A 249 -2.68 -18.60 5.65
N GLU A 250 -3.37 -18.68 4.50
CA GLU A 250 -4.12 -17.59 3.87
C GLU A 250 -5.44 -18.05 3.25
N GLU A 251 -6.33 -17.09 3.02
CA GLU A 251 -7.50 -17.27 2.18
C GLU A 251 -7.10 -17.44 0.72
N ARG A 252 -7.76 -18.40 0.01
CA ARG A 252 -7.44 -18.72 -1.37
C ARG A 252 -8.71 -18.98 -2.18
N LEU A 253 -8.64 -18.79 -3.50
CA LEU A 253 -9.68 -19.23 -4.43
C LEU A 253 -9.47 -20.71 -4.80
N ASN A 254 -10.57 -21.43 -4.95
CA ASN A 254 -10.57 -22.73 -5.61
C ASN A 254 -11.49 -22.67 -6.84
N PRO A 255 -10.93 -22.62 -8.04
CA PRO A 255 -11.72 -22.58 -9.29
C PRO A 255 -12.55 -23.85 -9.52
N ASN A 256 -12.21 -24.93 -8.84
CA ASN A 256 -12.88 -26.22 -8.96
C ASN A 256 -13.88 -26.50 -7.82
N LEU A 257 -14.20 -25.49 -6.99
CA LEU A 257 -15.02 -25.66 -5.77
C LEU A 257 -16.32 -26.44 -6.00
N ALA A 258 -17.04 -26.12 -7.09
CA ALA A 258 -18.29 -26.80 -7.40
C ALA A 258 -18.11 -28.31 -7.61
N THR A 259 -17.05 -28.69 -8.30
CA THR A 259 -16.69 -30.10 -8.55
C THR A 259 -16.28 -30.79 -7.26
N ASP A 260 -15.44 -30.15 -6.46
CA ASP A 260 -14.92 -30.70 -5.20
C ASP A 260 -16.05 -30.92 -4.19
N LEU A 261 -16.97 -29.97 -4.08
CA LEU A 261 -18.15 -30.09 -3.21
C LEU A 261 -19.13 -31.16 -3.67
N SER A 262 -19.29 -31.35 -5.00
CA SER A 262 -20.19 -32.36 -5.55
C SER A 262 -19.78 -33.77 -5.16
N ASN A 263 -18.50 -34.05 -4.93
CA ASN A 263 -17.96 -35.32 -4.47
C ASN A 263 -18.38 -35.64 -3.00
N PHE A 264 -18.76 -34.63 -2.24
CA PHE A 264 -19.28 -34.75 -0.88
C PHE A 264 -20.81 -34.64 -0.81
N GLY A 265 -21.50 -34.71 -1.96
CA GLY A 265 -22.98 -34.62 -2.02
C GLY A 265 -23.52 -33.20 -1.89
N ILE A 266 -22.67 -32.17 -1.91
CA ILE A 266 -23.07 -30.78 -1.76
C ILE A 266 -23.28 -30.14 -3.14
N ASN A 267 -24.53 -29.81 -3.46
CA ASN A 267 -24.90 -29.11 -4.68
C ASN A 267 -24.77 -27.61 -4.42
N ILE A 268 -23.79 -26.95 -5.06
CA ILE A 268 -23.50 -25.55 -4.86
C ILE A 268 -24.67 -24.64 -5.28
N ALA A 269 -25.35 -24.94 -6.38
CA ALA A 269 -26.50 -24.17 -6.88
C ALA A 269 -27.71 -24.15 -5.93
N ALA A 270 -27.76 -25.08 -4.96
CA ALA A 270 -28.81 -25.16 -3.95
C ALA A 270 -28.39 -24.52 -2.62
N GLN A 271 -27.16 -24.00 -2.53
CA GLN A 271 -26.69 -23.42 -1.28
C GLN A 271 -27.19 -22.00 -1.09
N VAL A 272 -27.48 -21.66 0.14
CA VAL A 272 -27.81 -20.30 0.57
C VAL A 272 -26.85 -19.92 1.69
N LYS A 273 -26.21 -18.78 1.54
CA LYS A 273 -25.30 -18.25 2.55
C LYS A 273 -26.01 -18.07 3.89
N THR A 274 -25.54 -18.72 4.93
CA THR A 274 -26.12 -18.71 6.27
C THR A 274 -25.24 -18.04 7.32
N THR A 275 -23.94 -17.85 7.02
CA THR A 275 -22.97 -17.19 7.90
C THR A 275 -22.22 -16.11 7.12
N LYS A 276 -21.75 -15.11 7.83
CA LYS A 276 -20.90 -14.07 7.24
C LYS A 276 -19.55 -14.67 6.84
N ASN A 277 -19.01 -14.19 5.73
CA ASN A 277 -17.65 -14.53 5.32
C ASN A 277 -16.63 -13.84 6.25
N LEU A 278 -15.35 -14.21 6.12
CA LEU A 278 -14.29 -13.67 6.97
C LEU A 278 -14.17 -12.15 6.80
N THR A 279 -14.27 -11.63 5.59
CA THR A 279 -14.19 -10.20 5.28
C THR A 279 -15.38 -9.44 5.89
N GLU A 280 -16.62 -9.95 5.77
CA GLU A 280 -17.80 -9.34 6.37
C GLU A 280 -17.76 -9.38 7.91
N LEU A 281 -17.24 -10.46 8.49
CA LEU A 281 -17.01 -10.56 9.93
C LEU A 281 -15.96 -9.54 10.38
N GLN A 282 -14.90 -9.35 9.62
CA GLN A 282 -13.86 -8.38 9.90
C GLN A 282 -14.38 -6.94 9.80
N LEU A 283 -15.17 -6.62 8.77
CA LEU A 283 -15.83 -5.33 8.64
C LEU A 283 -16.81 -5.07 9.80
N GLU A 284 -17.62 -6.07 10.17
CA GLU A 284 -18.52 -5.96 11.33
C GLU A 284 -17.76 -5.80 12.65
N GLN A 285 -16.66 -6.53 12.82
CA GLN A 285 -15.80 -6.39 13.99
C GLN A 285 -15.15 -5.01 14.04
N ASN A 286 -14.61 -4.53 12.90
CA ASN A 286 -14.01 -3.22 12.81
C ASN A 286 -15.03 -2.12 13.11
N SER A 287 -16.28 -2.26 12.67
CA SER A 287 -17.37 -1.35 13.03
C SER A 287 -17.77 -1.42 14.52
N LYS A 288 -17.63 -2.58 15.16
CA LYS A 288 -17.85 -2.76 16.61
C LYS A 288 -16.68 -2.31 17.47
N PHE A 289 -15.46 -2.30 16.90
CA PHE A 289 -14.28 -1.67 17.53
C PHE A 289 -14.33 -0.16 17.47
N ASP A 290 -15.45 0.41 17.06
CA ASP A 290 -15.66 1.84 17.11
C ASP A 290 -15.23 2.35 18.50
N PHE A 291 -14.26 3.24 18.51
CA PHE A 291 -13.89 3.91 19.73
C PHE A 291 -15.16 4.57 20.27
N SER A 292 -15.53 4.24 21.50
CA SER A 292 -16.70 4.84 22.10
C SER A 292 -16.55 6.36 22.01
N MET A 293 -17.52 7.03 21.40
CA MET A 293 -17.58 8.49 21.41
C MET A 293 -18.02 9.00 22.79
N THR A 294 -17.78 8.23 23.84
CA THR A 294 -18.02 8.51 25.25
C THR A 294 -16.69 8.52 26.00
N GLY A 295 -16.49 9.52 26.80
CA GLY A 295 -15.36 9.59 27.72
C GLY A 295 -15.41 8.53 28.83
N GLU A 296 -14.33 8.36 29.58
CA GLU A 296 -14.29 7.47 30.77
C GLU A 296 -15.32 7.89 31.85
N ASP A 297 -15.76 9.15 31.81
CA ASP A 297 -16.83 9.72 32.66
C ASP A 297 -18.25 9.34 32.15
N GLY A 298 -18.35 8.61 31.06
CA GLY A 298 -19.62 8.20 30.44
C GLY A 298 -20.32 9.32 29.66
N GLN A 299 -19.71 10.52 29.51
CA GLN A 299 -20.27 11.59 28.69
C GLN A 299 -19.90 11.43 27.23
N GLU A 300 -20.84 11.75 26.33
CA GLU A 300 -20.57 11.76 24.90
C GLU A 300 -19.59 12.88 24.55
N LEU A 301 -18.55 12.54 23.78
CA LEU A 301 -17.59 13.50 23.27
C LEU A 301 -18.26 14.42 22.24
N GLN A 302 -17.97 15.71 22.33
CA GLN A 302 -18.64 16.72 21.52
C GLN A 302 -18.01 16.81 20.13
N PRO A 303 -18.81 16.71 19.05
CA PRO A 303 -18.35 16.94 17.68
C PRO A 303 -17.78 18.35 17.52
N VAL A 304 -16.71 18.46 16.74
CA VAL A 304 -16.10 19.73 16.37
C VAL A 304 -16.01 19.89 14.87
N PHE A 305 -16.11 21.16 14.43
CA PHE A 305 -16.14 21.53 13.03
C PHE A 305 -15.21 22.73 12.78
N GLY A 306 -14.75 22.88 11.56
CA GLY A 306 -13.95 24.02 11.14
C GLY A 306 -12.74 23.64 10.30
N ASN A 307 -11.83 24.59 10.16
CA ASN A 307 -10.61 24.41 9.39
C ASN A 307 -9.69 23.39 10.07
N TRP A 308 -9.19 22.43 9.32
CA TRP A 308 -8.35 21.33 9.80
C TRP A 308 -9.07 20.41 10.80
N LEU A 309 -10.40 20.43 10.78
CA LEU A 309 -11.27 19.57 11.59
C LEU A 309 -12.22 18.73 10.68
N THR A 310 -11.78 18.41 9.46
CA THR A 310 -12.51 17.56 8.54
C THR A 310 -12.07 16.11 8.73
N GLY A 311 -13.02 15.18 8.88
CA GLY A 311 -12.75 13.75 8.94
C GLY A 311 -12.57 13.12 7.56
N LEU A 312 -11.98 11.94 7.52
CA LEU A 312 -11.76 11.13 6.32
C LEU A 312 -12.66 9.90 6.38
N LYS A 313 -13.48 9.66 5.35
CA LYS A 313 -14.31 8.46 5.28
C LYS A 313 -13.46 7.20 5.25
N ASN A 314 -13.91 6.18 5.98
CA ASN A 314 -13.35 4.84 5.85
C ASN A 314 -13.80 4.23 4.52
N LEU A 315 -12.84 3.79 3.71
CA LEU A 315 -13.06 3.20 2.38
C LEU A 315 -13.15 1.66 2.41
N GLY A 316 -13.48 1.11 3.59
CA GLY A 316 -13.30 -0.31 3.88
C GLY A 316 -11.87 -0.56 4.38
N ASN A 317 -11.71 -0.67 5.70
CA ASN A 317 -10.44 -0.90 6.40
C ASN A 317 -9.31 0.12 6.14
N SER A 318 -9.61 1.36 5.69
CA SER A 318 -8.61 2.39 5.41
C SER A 318 -8.27 3.29 6.60
N CYS A 319 -8.68 2.94 7.82
CA CYS A 319 -8.44 3.74 9.02
C CYS A 319 -6.94 3.97 9.31
N TYR A 320 -6.06 3.01 8.95
CA TYR A 320 -4.61 3.16 9.02
C TYR A 320 -4.11 4.35 8.17
N MET A 321 -4.58 4.44 6.93
CA MET A 321 -4.27 5.54 6.01
C MET A 321 -4.85 6.86 6.51
N ASN A 322 -6.12 6.87 6.94
CA ASN A 322 -6.79 8.06 7.45
C ASN A 322 -6.04 8.64 8.65
N SER A 323 -5.65 7.79 9.62
CA SER A 323 -4.90 8.21 10.80
C SER A 323 -3.51 8.76 10.44
N THR A 324 -2.81 8.14 9.51
CA THR A 324 -1.50 8.60 9.04
C THR A 324 -1.60 9.95 8.34
N ILE A 325 -2.57 10.14 7.43
CA ILE A 325 -2.79 11.41 6.73
C ILE A 325 -3.12 12.54 7.72
N GLN A 326 -4.01 12.32 8.67
CA GLN A 326 -4.32 13.32 9.71
C GLN A 326 -3.08 13.67 10.54
N SER A 327 -2.21 12.70 10.84
CA SER A 327 -0.94 12.94 11.53
C SER A 327 0.01 13.81 10.71
N LEU A 328 0.16 13.52 9.42
CA LEU A 328 1.01 14.30 8.51
C LEU A 328 0.52 15.74 8.38
N PHE A 329 -0.78 15.93 8.19
CA PHE A 329 -1.40 17.25 8.12
C PHE A 329 -1.59 17.92 9.51
N SER A 330 -1.01 17.39 10.57
CA SER A 330 -0.88 18.11 11.85
C SER A 330 0.26 19.13 11.82
N TYR A 331 1.27 18.97 10.97
CA TYR A 331 2.43 19.85 10.87
C TYR A 331 2.11 21.10 10.04
N GLU A 332 2.48 22.27 10.56
CA GLU A 332 2.15 23.56 9.93
C GLU A 332 2.88 23.76 8.60
N GLU A 333 4.09 23.24 8.45
CA GLU A 333 4.84 23.27 7.21
C GLU A 333 4.14 22.48 6.11
N VAL A 334 3.62 21.31 6.43
CA VAL A 334 2.86 20.45 5.51
C VAL A 334 1.56 21.12 5.10
N LYS A 335 0.79 21.62 6.08
CA LYS A 335 -0.45 22.37 5.83
C LYS A 335 -0.22 23.55 4.90
N LYS A 336 0.74 24.40 5.24
CA LYS A 336 1.07 25.60 4.49
C LYS A 336 1.46 25.26 3.06
N TYR A 337 2.41 24.35 2.90
CA TYR A 337 2.93 23.98 1.59
C TYR A 337 1.84 23.46 0.66
N TYR A 338 1.07 22.45 1.08
CA TYR A 338 0.05 21.84 0.21
C TYR A 338 -1.16 22.74 -0.02
N SER A 339 -1.48 23.66 0.90
CA SER A 339 -2.51 24.69 0.68
C SER A 339 -2.05 25.72 -0.37
N GLU A 340 -0.80 26.16 -0.32
CA GLU A 340 -0.22 27.05 -1.33
C GLU A 340 -0.11 26.35 -2.69
N LEU A 341 0.29 25.09 -2.69
CA LEU A 341 0.36 24.25 -3.89
C LEU A 341 -1.03 24.09 -4.53
N PHE A 342 -2.08 23.85 -3.72
CA PHE A 342 -3.45 23.80 -4.21
C PHE A 342 -3.86 25.09 -4.90
N ALA A 343 -3.58 26.25 -4.29
CA ALA A 343 -3.91 27.55 -4.85
C ALA A 343 -3.15 27.84 -6.17
N LYS A 344 -1.91 27.33 -6.29
CA LYS A 344 -1.09 27.42 -7.50
C LYS A 344 -1.64 26.48 -8.59
N LEU A 345 -1.75 25.19 -8.29
CA LEU A 345 -2.19 24.15 -9.25
C LEU A 345 -3.63 24.38 -9.73
N ASN A 346 -4.46 25.07 -8.94
CA ASN A 346 -5.81 25.42 -9.34
C ASN A 346 -5.87 26.33 -10.57
N LYS A 347 -4.75 27.00 -10.91
CA LYS A 347 -4.59 27.89 -12.06
C LYS A 347 -3.81 27.25 -13.20
N GLU A 348 -3.27 26.07 -13.01
CA GLU A 348 -2.40 25.39 -13.98
C GLU A 348 -3.13 24.21 -14.63
N THR A 349 -2.81 23.96 -15.90
CA THR A 349 -3.32 22.80 -16.65
C THR A 349 -2.59 21.55 -16.20
N VAL A 350 -3.33 20.50 -15.84
CA VAL A 350 -2.76 19.20 -15.53
C VAL A 350 -3.54 18.13 -16.28
N ASP A 351 -2.81 17.28 -17.01
CA ASP A 351 -3.43 16.30 -17.90
C ASP A 351 -4.17 15.19 -17.17
N ASP A 352 -3.59 14.62 -16.11
CA ASP A 352 -4.18 13.53 -15.32
C ASP A 352 -4.11 13.83 -13.81
N PRO A 353 -5.05 14.62 -13.29
CA PRO A 353 -5.05 14.98 -11.87
C PRO A 353 -5.22 13.80 -10.91
N ALA A 354 -5.93 12.75 -11.31
CA ALA A 354 -6.20 11.59 -10.47
C ALA A 354 -4.94 10.73 -10.22
N ASN A 355 -4.02 10.69 -11.18
CA ASN A 355 -2.77 9.96 -11.08
C ASN A 355 -1.55 10.84 -10.74
N ASN A 356 -1.77 12.04 -10.23
CA ASN A 356 -0.72 12.96 -9.81
C ASN A 356 -0.72 13.12 -8.27
N LEU A 357 0.33 12.66 -7.60
CA LEU A 357 0.43 12.66 -6.15
C LEU A 357 0.39 14.07 -5.55
N ASP A 358 1.09 15.03 -6.15
CA ASP A 358 1.11 16.42 -5.66
C ASP A 358 -0.29 17.03 -5.69
N ILE A 359 -1.08 16.74 -6.74
CA ILE A 359 -2.47 17.20 -6.85
C ILE A 359 -3.36 16.52 -5.82
N GLN A 360 -3.23 15.22 -5.64
CA GLN A 360 -4.06 14.50 -4.67
C GLN A 360 -3.74 14.93 -3.23
N LEU A 361 -2.49 15.21 -2.89
CA LEU A 361 -2.11 15.78 -1.59
C LEU A 361 -2.60 17.22 -1.41
N ALA A 362 -2.51 18.05 -2.46
CA ALA A 362 -3.06 19.41 -2.44
C ALA A 362 -4.60 19.38 -2.32
N LYS A 363 -5.29 18.46 -3.00
CA LYS A 363 -6.72 18.20 -2.86
C LYS A 363 -7.08 17.82 -1.42
N ILE A 364 -6.29 16.95 -0.76
CA ILE A 364 -6.47 16.58 0.65
C ILE A 364 -6.28 17.81 1.54
N ALA A 365 -5.26 18.63 1.30
CA ALA A 365 -5.02 19.85 2.07
C ALA A 365 -6.21 20.82 2.01
N ASP A 366 -6.79 21.06 0.84
CA ASP A 366 -8.02 21.86 0.70
C ASP A 366 -9.21 21.21 1.41
N GLY A 367 -9.36 19.89 1.25
CA GLY A 367 -10.43 19.14 1.88
C GLY A 367 -10.42 19.21 3.41
N LEU A 368 -9.24 19.07 4.01
CA LEU A 368 -9.05 19.15 5.45
C LEU A 368 -9.06 20.58 5.96
N GLY A 369 -8.40 21.50 5.22
CA GLY A 369 -8.07 22.84 5.69
C GLY A 369 -9.12 23.90 5.45
N SER A 370 -9.93 23.79 4.38
CA SER A 370 -10.88 24.85 3.99
C SER A 370 -12.10 24.98 4.90
N GLY A 371 -12.43 23.95 5.69
CA GLY A 371 -13.66 23.87 6.48
C GLY A 371 -14.93 23.68 5.66
N ARG A 372 -14.85 23.66 4.33
CA ARG A 372 -16.02 23.50 3.44
C ARG A 372 -16.76 22.18 3.66
N TYR A 373 -16.03 21.13 3.97
CA TYR A 373 -16.53 19.77 4.16
C TYR A 373 -16.74 19.41 5.63
N SER A 374 -16.21 20.23 6.56
CA SER A 374 -16.39 20.06 8.00
C SER A 374 -17.71 20.67 8.46
N LYS A 375 -18.80 20.00 8.13
CA LYS A 375 -20.17 20.41 8.44
C LYS A 375 -20.97 19.20 8.90
N GLN A 376 -21.93 19.44 9.78
CA GLN A 376 -22.88 18.41 10.22
C GLN A 376 -23.55 17.73 9.03
N SER A 377 -23.72 16.41 9.10
CA SER A 377 -24.33 15.61 8.03
C SER A 377 -25.73 16.11 7.66
N ARG A 378 -26.01 16.16 6.37
CA ARG A 378 -27.34 16.51 5.84
C ARG A 378 -28.38 15.41 6.05
N LEU A 379 -27.93 14.19 6.36
CA LEU A 379 -28.80 13.03 6.59
C LEU A 379 -29.37 12.97 8.01
N GLY A 380 -28.98 13.92 8.86
CA GLY A 380 -29.24 13.86 10.28
C GLY A 380 -28.06 13.19 11.01
N GLY A 381 -27.97 13.36 12.29
CA GLY A 381 -26.82 12.92 13.08
C GLY A 381 -25.98 14.10 13.52
N GLN A 382 -25.17 13.87 14.56
CA GLN A 382 -24.37 14.92 15.18
C GLN A 382 -22.99 15.11 14.53
N PHE A 383 -22.51 14.11 13.75
CA PHE A 383 -21.19 14.11 13.14
C PHE A 383 -21.23 14.64 11.69
N GLN A 384 -20.08 14.86 11.11
CA GLN A 384 -19.88 15.22 9.70
C GLN A 384 -19.83 13.99 8.79
N ASP A 385 -20.05 14.20 7.50
CA ASP A 385 -19.94 13.12 6.49
C ASP A 385 -18.48 12.81 6.12
N GLY A 386 -17.55 13.73 6.40
CA GLY A 386 -16.15 13.61 6.00
C GLY A 386 -15.90 13.67 4.48
N ILE A 387 -14.65 13.63 4.09
CA ILE A 387 -14.24 13.55 2.67
C ILE A 387 -13.80 12.13 2.34
N LYS A 388 -13.97 11.71 1.06
CA LYS A 388 -13.67 10.34 0.59
C LYS A 388 -12.35 10.31 -0.19
N PRO A 389 -11.19 9.93 0.39
CA PRO A 389 -9.89 10.00 -0.29
C PRO A 389 -9.63 8.81 -1.23
N ALA A 390 -10.64 8.40 -2.04
CA ALA A 390 -10.57 7.19 -2.87
C ALA A 390 -9.50 7.30 -3.97
N MET A 391 -9.42 8.44 -4.68
CA MET A 391 -8.40 8.64 -5.73
C MET A 391 -6.99 8.58 -5.14
N PHE A 392 -6.78 9.17 -3.97
CA PHE A 392 -5.49 9.10 -3.26
C PHE A 392 -5.14 7.66 -2.87
N LYS A 393 -6.09 6.89 -2.28
CA LYS A 393 -5.87 5.48 -1.94
C LYS A 393 -5.45 4.67 -3.16
N ASN A 394 -6.18 4.83 -4.27
CA ASN A 394 -5.89 4.09 -5.50
C ASN A 394 -4.52 4.46 -6.08
N LEU A 395 -4.13 5.73 -5.98
CA LEU A 395 -2.84 6.19 -6.47
C LEU A 395 -1.68 5.66 -5.63
N ILE A 396 -1.77 5.78 -4.30
CA ILE A 396 -0.69 5.39 -3.40
C ILE A 396 -0.52 3.88 -3.29
N GLY A 397 -1.64 3.13 -3.41
CA GLY A 397 -1.64 1.67 -3.38
C GLY A 397 -1.27 1.01 -4.72
N LYS A 398 -1.17 1.78 -5.81
CA LYS A 398 -0.97 1.23 -7.16
C LYS A 398 0.30 0.39 -7.26
N GLY A 399 0.13 -0.89 -7.57
CA GLY A 399 1.24 -1.85 -7.72
C GLY A 399 1.83 -2.36 -6.40
N HIS A 400 1.25 -2.00 -5.25
CA HIS A 400 1.67 -2.55 -3.96
C HIS A 400 0.74 -3.69 -3.55
N PRO A 401 1.24 -4.88 -3.20
CA PRO A 401 0.40 -6.05 -2.93
C PRO A 401 -0.58 -5.84 -1.77
N GLU A 402 -0.18 -5.11 -0.74
CA GLU A 402 -0.99 -4.88 0.46
C GLU A 402 -1.86 -3.63 0.37
N PHE A 403 -1.27 -2.47 -0.04
CA PHE A 403 -1.99 -1.19 -0.04
C PHE A 403 -2.94 -1.01 -1.23
N SER A 404 -2.88 -1.85 -2.26
CA SER A 404 -3.90 -1.93 -3.32
C SER A 404 -5.17 -2.63 -2.85
N SER A 405 -5.08 -3.48 -1.82
CA SER A 405 -6.18 -4.30 -1.31
C SER A 405 -7.15 -3.53 -0.40
N MET A 406 -8.28 -4.18 -0.08
CA MET A 406 -9.26 -3.68 0.89
C MET A 406 -8.98 -4.20 2.32
N ARG A 407 -7.86 -4.89 2.53
CA ARG A 407 -7.46 -5.40 3.85
C ARG A 407 -6.99 -4.28 4.76
N GLN A 408 -7.12 -4.51 6.06
CA GLN A 408 -6.51 -3.64 7.05
C GLN A 408 -4.99 -3.85 7.05
N GLN A 409 -4.26 -2.73 7.10
CA GLN A 409 -2.79 -2.73 7.03
C GLN A 409 -2.19 -1.99 8.23
N ASP A 410 -0.89 -2.12 8.41
CA ASP A 410 -0.18 -1.41 9.46
C ASP A 410 0.02 0.07 9.10
N SER A 411 -0.23 0.96 10.06
CA SER A 411 -0.13 2.41 9.86
C SER A 411 1.32 2.92 9.77
N GLU A 412 2.28 2.22 10.38
CA GLU A 412 3.69 2.58 10.28
C GLU A 412 4.28 2.11 8.94
N GLU A 413 3.94 0.91 8.50
CA GLU A 413 4.31 0.41 7.19
C GLU A 413 3.73 1.29 6.08
N PHE A 414 2.47 1.74 6.24
CA PHE A 414 1.87 2.69 5.31
C PHE A 414 2.62 4.03 5.30
N LEU A 415 3.03 4.56 6.45
CA LEU A 415 3.82 5.80 6.53
C LEU A 415 5.13 5.65 5.76
N SER A 416 5.84 4.56 5.98
CA SER A 416 7.11 4.25 5.29
C SER A 416 6.93 4.16 3.78
N HIS A 417 5.92 3.41 3.32
CA HIS A 417 5.57 3.32 1.91
C HIS A 417 5.19 4.69 1.32
N PHE A 418 4.35 5.45 2.01
CA PHE A 418 3.95 6.80 1.56
C PHE A 418 5.16 7.71 1.36
N LEU A 419 6.09 7.76 2.33
CA LEU A 419 7.29 8.60 2.25
C LEU A 419 8.21 8.18 1.10
N GLU A 420 8.35 6.88 0.86
CA GLU A 420 9.10 6.37 -0.29
C GLU A 420 8.46 6.80 -1.62
N VAL A 421 7.15 6.60 -1.78
CA VAL A 421 6.43 7.02 -2.99
C VAL A 421 6.51 8.53 -3.17
N LEU A 422 6.39 9.32 -2.09
CA LEU A 422 6.51 10.77 -2.12
C LEU A 422 7.90 11.21 -2.63
N ARG A 423 8.97 10.59 -2.15
CA ARG A 423 10.34 10.88 -2.60
C ARG A 423 10.52 10.58 -4.08
N ARG A 424 10.00 9.44 -4.53
CA ARG A 424 10.16 8.94 -5.90
C ARG A 424 9.30 9.70 -6.92
N THR A 425 8.05 10.00 -6.59
CA THR A 425 7.06 10.47 -7.59
C THR A 425 6.76 11.96 -7.53
N SER A 426 6.81 12.60 -6.36
CA SER A 426 6.51 14.02 -6.24
C SER A 426 7.63 14.86 -6.86
N LYS A 427 7.27 15.74 -7.81
CA LYS A 427 8.19 16.68 -8.45
C LYS A 427 8.18 18.05 -7.77
N ASN A 428 7.08 18.41 -7.13
CA ASN A 428 6.89 19.74 -6.56
C ASN A 428 7.24 19.82 -5.08
N THR A 429 7.10 18.72 -4.32
CA THR A 429 7.36 18.75 -2.88
C THR A 429 8.84 18.96 -2.61
N PRO A 430 9.20 19.99 -1.82
CA PRO A 430 10.58 20.28 -1.45
C PRO A 430 11.28 19.12 -0.74
N LYS A 431 12.60 19.02 -0.92
CA LYS A 431 13.43 17.97 -0.30
C LYS A 431 13.25 17.95 1.23
N ASP A 432 13.18 19.11 1.88
CA ASP A 432 13.02 19.22 3.33
C ASP A 432 11.70 18.61 3.82
N LEU A 433 10.59 18.81 3.10
CA LEU A 433 9.32 18.17 3.45
C LEU A 433 9.31 16.67 3.16
N LYS A 434 9.95 16.23 2.07
CA LYS A 434 10.11 14.80 1.76
C LYS A 434 10.91 14.07 2.82
N ASN A 435 11.87 14.75 3.44
CA ASN A 435 12.82 14.21 4.39
C ASN A 435 12.59 14.71 5.83
N MET A 436 11.40 15.29 6.13
CA MET A 436 11.18 15.89 7.44
C MET A 436 11.32 14.90 8.61
N PHE A 437 11.02 13.63 8.39
CA PHE A 437 11.18 12.55 9.37
C PHE A 437 12.51 11.81 9.24
N ALA A 438 13.23 12.03 8.12
CA ALA A 438 14.41 11.25 7.80
C ALA A 438 15.62 11.66 8.67
N PHE A 439 16.36 10.64 9.08
CA PHE A 439 17.62 10.78 9.80
C PHE A 439 18.56 9.64 9.44
N VAL A 440 19.84 9.80 9.76
CA VAL A 440 20.87 8.79 9.56
C VAL A 440 21.19 8.13 10.89
N ALA A 441 21.11 6.81 10.92
CA ALA A 441 21.61 6.01 12.05
C ALA A 441 23.01 5.46 11.74
N GLU A 442 23.89 5.49 12.74
CA GLU A 442 25.20 4.88 12.73
C GLU A 442 25.14 3.54 13.48
N GLN A 443 25.54 2.47 12.81
CA GLN A 443 25.81 1.19 13.43
C GLN A 443 27.34 1.00 13.50
N LYS A 444 27.87 0.82 14.70
CA LYS A 444 29.26 0.48 14.92
C LYS A 444 29.36 -0.96 15.40
N LEU A 445 30.15 -1.77 14.72
CA LEU A 445 30.51 -3.11 15.12
C LEU A 445 31.98 -3.12 15.49
N GLN A 446 32.33 -3.57 16.71
CA GLN A 446 33.71 -3.67 17.19
C GLN A 446 34.03 -5.10 17.61
N CYS A 447 35.06 -5.70 16.99
CA CYS A 447 35.61 -6.99 17.43
C CYS A 447 36.30 -6.84 18.77
N THR A 448 35.93 -7.68 19.76
CA THR A 448 36.56 -7.63 21.10
C THR A 448 37.97 -8.21 21.13
N SER A 449 38.39 -9.01 20.12
CA SER A 449 39.73 -9.64 20.07
C SER A 449 40.77 -8.76 19.38
N CYS A 450 40.45 -8.16 18.21
CA CYS A 450 41.41 -7.32 17.49
C CYS A 450 41.14 -5.81 17.62
N ASN A 451 40.07 -5.41 18.29
CA ASN A 451 39.59 -4.04 18.49
C ASN A 451 39.32 -3.25 17.20
N LYS A 452 39.32 -3.90 16.03
CA LYS A 452 38.97 -3.26 14.77
C LYS A 452 37.47 -3.00 14.70
N VAL A 453 37.10 -1.98 13.95
CA VAL A 453 35.71 -1.48 13.87
C VAL A 453 35.18 -1.47 12.45
N ARG A 454 33.87 -1.57 12.30
CA ARG A 454 33.15 -1.34 11.07
C ARG A 454 32.02 -0.36 11.37
N TYR A 455 31.85 0.63 10.54
CA TYR A 455 30.78 1.59 10.58
C TYR A 455 29.85 1.39 9.39
N ARG A 456 28.52 1.43 9.66
CA ARG A 456 27.47 1.44 8.65
C ARG A 456 26.50 2.58 8.97
N TYR A 457 26.05 3.26 7.92
CA TYR A 457 25.12 4.38 8.02
C TYR A 457 23.88 4.07 7.21
N ASP A 458 22.73 4.05 7.87
CA ASP A 458 21.44 3.72 7.28
C ASP A 458 20.45 4.86 7.46
N ASN A 459 19.62 5.14 6.43
CA ASN A 459 18.55 6.11 6.50
C ASN A 459 17.31 5.50 7.12
N HIS A 460 16.67 6.25 8.01
CA HIS A 460 15.43 5.86 8.67
C HIS A 460 14.45 7.02 8.67
N ASP A 461 13.15 6.73 8.74
CA ASP A 461 12.07 7.70 8.88
C ASP A 461 11.34 7.58 10.21
N SER A 462 11.57 6.52 10.96
CA SER A 462 10.98 6.26 12.27
C SER A 462 11.97 5.58 13.22
N LEU A 463 11.81 5.81 14.53
CA LEU A 463 12.46 5.05 15.58
C LEU A 463 11.53 3.91 16.04
N SER A 464 11.83 2.68 15.69
CA SER A 464 11.14 1.51 16.23
C SER A 464 11.68 1.16 17.61
N VAL A 465 10.85 1.29 18.63
CA VAL A 465 11.21 1.12 20.03
C VAL A 465 10.59 -0.17 20.58
N ASN A 466 11.41 -1.07 21.07
CA ASN A 466 10.96 -2.27 21.75
C ASN A 466 10.41 -1.90 23.14
N ILE A 467 9.19 -2.36 23.43
CA ILE A 467 8.56 -2.15 24.74
C ILE A 467 8.84 -3.40 25.58
N PRO A 468 9.54 -3.26 26.75
CA PRO A 468 9.81 -4.38 27.63
C PRO A 468 8.51 -5.01 28.17
N VAL A 469 8.45 -6.34 28.19
CA VAL A 469 7.31 -7.11 28.66
C VAL A 469 7.64 -7.67 30.04
N ILE A 470 7.08 -7.02 31.08
CA ILE A 470 7.25 -7.44 32.48
C ILE A 470 5.85 -7.75 33.03
N GLU A 471 5.59 -9.00 33.36
CA GLU A 471 4.29 -9.44 33.87
C GLU A 471 4.12 -9.09 35.35
N LYS A 472 3.02 -8.41 35.70
CA LYS A 472 2.57 -8.14 37.08
C LYS A 472 1.78 -9.30 37.68
N GLY A 473 1.19 -10.16 36.83
CA GLY A 473 0.32 -11.25 37.22
C GLY A 473 -1.01 -11.24 36.46
N LYS A 474 -1.97 -12.05 36.91
CA LYS A 474 -3.30 -12.12 36.29
C LYS A 474 -4.28 -11.19 37.01
N VAL A 475 -5.05 -10.46 36.23
CA VAL A 475 -6.15 -9.59 36.70
C VAL A 475 -7.42 -10.04 36.00
N TYR A 476 -8.51 -10.19 36.77
CA TYR A 476 -9.80 -10.52 36.22
C TYR A 476 -10.39 -9.33 35.47
N ASP A 477 -10.68 -9.51 34.19
CA ASP A 477 -11.31 -8.49 33.36
C ASP A 477 -12.82 -8.73 33.31
N GLU A 478 -13.60 -7.84 33.89
CA GLU A 478 -15.06 -7.91 33.94
C GLU A 478 -15.68 -7.83 32.52
N SER A 479 -15.06 -7.14 31.57
CA SER A 479 -15.58 -6.95 30.21
C SER A 479 -15.50 -8.22 29.39
N SER A 480 -14.40 -8.97 29.49
CA SER A 480 -14.20 -10.25 28.79
C SER A 480 -14.57 -11.46 29.65
N LYS A 481 -14.90 -11.26 30.94
CA LYS A 481 -15.18 -12.34 31.93
C LYS A 481 -14.08 -13.39 32.00
N SER A 482 -12.83 -12.98 31.84
CA SER A 482 -11.65 -13.85 31.82
C SER A 482 -10.47 -13.21 32.53
N ASP A 483 -9.52 -14.06 32.97
CA ASP A 483 -8.25 -13.57 33.49
C ASP A 483 -7.39 -13.05 32.36
N LYS A 484 -6.91 -11.79 32.48
CA LYS A 484 -5.92 -11.18 31.58
C LYS A 484 -4.59 -11.02 32.32
N ILE A 485 -3.49 -11.16 31.59
CA ILE A 485 -2.16 -10.84 32.11
C ILE A 485 -2.02 -9.32 32.15
N ALA A 486 -1.69 -8.80 33.32
CA ALA A 486 -1.35 -7.40 33.49
C ALA A 486 0.16 -7.21 33.39
N TYR A 487 0.60 -6.12 32.77
CA TYR A 487 2.00 -5.78 32.54
C TYR A 487 2.40 -4.55 33.37
N GLU A 488 3.71 -4.41 33.60
CA GLU A 488 4.25 -3.19 34.21
C GLU A 488 4.22 -2.03 33.20
N ASP A 489 3.95 -0.83 33.72
CA ASP A 489 4.09 0.39 32.94
C ASP A 489 5.57 0.65 32.69
N VAL A 490 5.90 1.18 31.52
CA VAL A 490 7.27 1.51 31.11
C VAL A 490 7.42 2.99 30.81
N ASP A 491 8.61 3.54 30.92
CA ASP A 491 8.90 4.92 30.53
C ASP A 491 9.49 4.97 29.12
N MET A 492 9.03 5.91 28.27
CA MET A 492 9.50 6.05 26.89
C MET A 492 10.99 6.38 26.85
N GLN A 493 11.47 7.22 27.77
CA GLN A 493 12.89 7.60 27.79
C GLN A 493 13.79 6.43 28.15
N ASP A 494 13.32 5.51 29.01
CA ASP A 494 14.05 4.27 29.34
C ASP A 494 14.09 3.35 28.10
N CYS A 495 12.98 3.22 27.38
CA CYS A 495 12.93 2.45 26.12
C CYS A 495 13.87 3.02 25.05
N LEU A 496 13.93 4.35 24.89
CA LEU A 496 14.88 5.01 23.99
C LEU A 496 16.32 4.80 24.41
N SER A 497 16.59 4.88 25.74
CA SER A 497 17.93 4.63 26.29
C SER A 497 18.39 3.19 26.08
N ALA A 498 17.46 2.24 26.05
CA ALA A 498 17.76 0.84 25.78
C ALA A 498 18.25 0.59 24.35
N LEU A 499 17.78 1.39 23.35
CA LEU A 499 18.19 1.26 21.94
C LEU A 499 19.68 1.52 21.71
N ILE A 500 20.29 2.36 22.54
CA ILE A 500 21.71 2.72 22.41
C ILE A 500 22.64 1.90 23.26
N GLN A 501 22.11 0.95 24.03
CA GLN A 501 22.95 0.05 24.84
C GLN A 501 23.77 -0.86 23.95
N PRO A 502 25.06 -1.09 24.28
CA PRO A 502 25.91 -2.01 23.56
C PRO A 502 25.34 -3.43 23.60
N GLU A 503 25.18 -4.04 22.43
CA GLU A 503 24.78 -5.42 22.28
C GLU A 503 26.02 -6.30 22.02
N GLN A 504 26.16 -7.38 22.78
CA GLN A 504 27.21 -8.35 22.56
C GLN A 504 26.70 -9.51 21.72
N LEU A 505 27.39 -9.82 20.64
CA LEU A 505 27.02 -10.89 19.71
C LEU A 505 28.23 -11.74 19.29
N GLU A 506 27.96 -12.97 18.89
CA GLU A 506 28.95 -13.82 18.25
C GLU A 506 29.17 -13.38 16.80
N TYR A 507 30.41 -13.22 16.40
CA TYR A 507 30.79 -12.66 15.11
C TYR A 507 31.96 -13.39 14.49
N SER A 508 31.86 -13.76 13.23
CA SER A 508 32.98 -14.29 12.44
C SER A 508 33.87 -13.13 11.98
N CYS A 509 34.94 -12.87 12.71
CA CYS A 509 35.80 -11.72 12.44
C CYS A 509 36.71 -11.95 11.24
N PRO A 510 36.63 -11.21 10.14
CA PRO A 510 37.46 -11.39 8.95
C PRO A 510 38.94 -11.10 9.22
N SER A 511 39.25 -10.28 10.23
CA SER A 511 40.64 -10.01 10.64
C SER A 511 41.22 -11.08 11.55
N CYS A 512 40.42 -11.68 12.44
CA CYS A 512 40.86 -12.74 13.36
C CYS A 512 40.75 -14.13 12.72
N GLN A 513 39.95 -14.28 11.65
CA GLN A 513 39.65 -15.55 10.97
C GLN A 513 39.05 -16.63 11.90
N THR A 514 38.31 -16.19 12.94
CA THR A 514 37.68 -17.05 13.94
C THR A 514 36.38 -16.43 14.44
N GLN A 515 35.53 -17.28 15.01
CA GLN A 515 34.36 -16.80 15.78
C GLN A 515 34.86 -16.10 17.06
N VAL A 516 34.41 -14.89 17.26
CA VAL A 516 34.75 -14.02 18.38
C VAL A 516 33.53 -13.28 18.88
N ASN A 517 33.62 -12.69 20.06
CA ASN A 517 32.59 -11.74 20.49
C ASN A 517 32.82 -10.38 19.81
N ALA A 518 31.73 -9.74 19.42
CA ALA A 518 31.73 -8.36 18.94
C ALA A 518 30.72 -7.53 19.72
N ILE A 519 30.99 -6.25 19.81
CA ILE A 519 30.08 -5.25 20.40
C ILE A 519 29.48 -4.47 19.27
N LYS A 520 28.14 -4.52 19.18
CA LYS A 520 27.35 -3.71 18.27
C LYS A 520 26.72 -2.56 19.02
N THR A 521 26.86 -1.34 18.52
CA THR A 521 26.17 -0.16 19.04
C THR A 521 25.40 0.53 17.92
N TRP A 522 24.26 1.10 18.27
CA TRP A 522 23.41 1.85 17.37
C TRP A 522 23.20 3.26 17.91
N LYS A 523 23.41 4.29 17.10
CA LYS A 523 23.27 5.70 17.49
C LYS A 523 22.77 6.54 16.30
N LEU A 524 22.36 7.78 16.58
CA LEU A 524 21.91 8.73 15.57
C LEU A 524 23.09 9.56 15.05
N ASP A 525 23.41 9.46 13.78
CA ASP A 525 24.38 10.35 13.12
C ASP A 525 23.77 11.72 12.84
N THR A 526 22.51 11.76 12.39
CA THR A 526 21.71 12.97 12.29
C THR A 526 20.39 12.85 13.06
N PHE A 527 19.79 13.95 13.44
CA PHE A 527 18.49 14.02 14.07
C PHE A 527 17.42 14.43 13.04
N PRO A 528 16.20 13.86 13.06
CA PRO A 528 15.13 14.27 12.15
C PRO A 528 14.59 15.66 12.52
N ASN A 529 14.02 16.37 11.53
CA ASN A 529 13.33 17.65 11.79
C ASN A 529 12.01 17.45 12.54
N ALA A 530 11.32 16.35 12.28
CA ALA A 530 10.18 15.85 13.05
C ALA A 530 10.40 14.37 13.36
N LEU A 531 10.15 13.93 14.59
CA LEU A 531 10.46 12.57 15.03
C LEU A 531 9.21 11.70 15.02
N VAL A 532 9.31 10.50 14.46
CA VAL A 532 8.31 9.45 14.56
C VAL A 532 8.85 8.32 15.43
N ILE A 533 8.07 7.91 16.44
CA ILE A 533 8.38 6.76 17.28
C ILE A 533 7.30 5.70 17.09
N HIS A 534 7.70 4.51 16.66
CA HIS A 534 6.87 3.33 16.58
C HIS A 534 7.09 2.46 17.82
N SER A 535 6.06 2.31 18.65
CA SER A 535 6.08 1.47 19.86
C SER A 535 5.75 0.02 19.48
N ARG A 536 6.74 -0.86 19.50
CA ARG A 536 6.56 -2.29 19.19
C ARG A 536 5.84 -3.00 20.33
N LYS A 537 4.51 -2.90 20.35
CA LYS A 537 3.61 -3.54 21.33
C LYS A 537 3.06 -4.90 20.85
N PHE A 538 3.41 -5.33 19.64
CA PHE A 538 3.03 -6.64 19.12
C PHE A 538 4.16 -7.63 19.37
N HIS A 539 3.82 -8.72 20.05
CA HIS A 539 4.73 -9.80 20.38
C HIS A 539 4.16 -11.14 19.91
N LEU A 540 5.04 -12.07 19.56
CA LEU A 540 4.63 -13.43 19.24
C LEU A 540 4.37 -14.19 20.53
N VAL A 541 3.10 -14.49 20.81
CA VAL A 541 2.69 -15.36 21.90
C VAL A 541 2.21 -16.67 21.29
N ASN A 542 2.94 -17.77 21.50
CA ASN A 542 2.66 -19.06 20.85
C ASN A 542 2.56 -18.93 19.31
N TRP A 543 3.50 -18.21 18.69
CA TRP A 543 3.56 -17.94 17.25
C TRP A 543 2.38 -17.13 16.69
N VAL A 544 1.54 -16.57 17.56
CA VAL A 544 0.45 -15.67 17.16
C VAL A 544 0.83 -14.22 17.49
N PRO A 545 0.85 -13.30 16.50
CA PRO A 545 1.05 -11.88 16.76
C PRO A 545 -0.05 -11.36 17.69
N THR A 546 0.31 -11.03 18.91
CA THR A 546 -0.61 -10.57 19.94
C THR A 546 -0.21 -9.19 20.40
N LYS A 547 -1.18 -8.27 20.44
CA LYS A 547 -0.96 -6.94 20.99
C LYS A 547 -1.00 -6.99 22.52
N LEU A 548 0.04 -6.48 23.15
CA LEU A 548 0.11 -6.36 24.60
C LEU A 548 -0.38 -4.97 25.04
N ASP A 549 -1.25 -4.96 26.05
CA ASP A 549 -1.76 -3.71 26.65
C ASP A 549 -0.79 -3.22 27.73
N ILE A 550 0.29 -2.56 27.26
CA ILE A 550 1.33 -1.99 28.11
C ILE A 550 1.23 -0.47 28.05
N GLN A 551 1.12 0.17 29.20
CA GLN A 551 1.12 1.63 29.33
C GLN A 551 2.55 2.16 29.21
N VAL A 552 2.76 3.14 28.29
CA VAL A 552 4.05 3.82 28.12
C VAL A 552 3.94 5.25 28.64
N ASN A 553 4.66 5.57 29.68
CA ASN A 553 4.68 6.89 30.30
C ASN A 553 5.72 7.82 29.64
N GLY A 554 5.67 9.10 29.93
CA GLY A 554 6.68 10.08 29.46
C GLY A 554 6.63 10.39 27.97
N VAL A 555 5.51 10.11 27.28
CA VAL A 555 5.39 10.26 25.82
C VAL A 555 5.18 11.71 25.34
N GLU A 556 4.80 12.66 26.22
CA GLU A 556 4.53 14.05 25.81
C GLU A 556 5.78 14.80 25.37
N LYS A 557 6.93 14.43 25.89
CA LYS A 557 8.22 15.03 25.58
C LYS A 557 9.31 13.99 25.63
N VAL A 558 10.12 13.91 24.59
CA VAL A 558 11.25 12.98 24.50
C VAL A 558 12.54 13.74 24.17
N ASP A 559 13.66 13.24 24.68
CA ASP A 559 14.99 13.77 24.41
C ASP A 559 15.89 12.66 23.87
N VAL A 560 16.33 12.81 22.62
CA VAL A 560 17.21 11.87 21.94
C VAL A 560 18.64 12.41 21.81
N THR A 561 18.97 13.49 22.50
CA THR A 561 20.32 14.12 22.45
C THR A 561 21.43 13.12 22.82
N GLN A 562 21.18 12.26 23.82
CA GLN A 562 22.16 11.26 24.25
C GLN A 562 22.38 10.13 23.23
N MET A 563 21.47 10.00 22.27
CA MET A 563 21.58 9.01 21.18
C MET A 563 22.57 9.44 20.09
N LYS A 564 23.11 10.67 20.15
CA LYS A 564 24.05 11.19 19.14
C LYS A 564 25.28 10.30 19.00
N SER A 565 25.58 9.97 17.76
CA SER A 565 26.83 9.32 17.39
C SER A 565 28.02 10.25 17.63
N GLN A 566 29.14 9.69 18.01
CA GLN A 566 30.42 10.38 18.09
C GLN A 566 31.22 10.25 16.80
N GLY A 567 30.71 9.46 15.85
CA GLY A 567 31.43 9.12 14.64
C GLY A 567 32.68 8.29 14.92
N ARG A 568 33.51 8.16 13.90
CA ARG A 568 34.78 7.46 13.97
C ARG A 568 35.74 8.15 14.93
N GLN A 569 36.37 7.39 15.81
CA GLN A 569 37.31 7.91 16.78
C GLN A 569 38.77 7.80 16.26
N GLU A 570 39.63 8.73 16.71
CA GLU A 570 41.05 8.72 16.38
C GLU A 570 41.71 7.44 16.87
N GLY A 571 42.46 6.78 15.99
CA GLY A 571 43.15 5.53 16.29
C GLY A 571 42.35 4.24 16.04
N GLU A 572 41.09 4.32 15.64
CA GLU A 572 40.31 3.19 15.21
C GLU A 572 40.77 2.64 13.86
N VAL A 573 40.91 1.33 13.76
CA VAL A 573 41.30 0.64 12.54
C VAL A 573 40.10 -0.11 11.97
N ASP A 574 39.88 0.01 10.68
CA ASP A 574 38.75 -0.66 10.02
C ASP A 574 38.93 -2.16 9.98
N LEU A 575 37.85 -2.89 10.22
CA LEU A 575 37.73 -4.27 9.83
C LEU A 575 37.88 -4.35 8.30
N PRO A 576 38.70 -5.28 7.78
CA PRO A 576 38.71 -5.51 6.35
C PRO A 576 37.30 -5.92 5.92
N ASP A 577 36.93 -5.50 4.72
CA ASP A 577 35.69 -5.98 4.11
C ASP A 577 35.78 -7.52 4.12
N SER A 578 34.79 -8.16 4.74
CA SER A 578 34.61 -9.58 4.52
C SER A 578 34.31 -9.74 3.02
N ASN A 579 34.85 -10.79 2.40
CA ASN A 579 34.46 -11.11 1.03
C ASN A 579 32.91 -11.29 0.92
N ASP A 580 32.25 -11.49 2.07
CA ASP A 580 30.81 -11.55 2.23
C ASP A 580 30.07 -10.18 2.02
N ASP A 581 30.76 -9.04 2.19
CA ASP A 581 30.12 -7.71 1.93
C ASP A 581 30.24 -7.25 0.47
N LYS A 582 30.86 -8.03 -0.41
CA LYS A 582 30.83 -7.85 -1.86
C LYS A 582 29.76 -8.70 -2.54
N ASP A 583 29.13 -9.56 -1.77
CA ASP A 583 27.92 -10.23 -2.23
C ASP A 583 26.75 -9.27 -2.01
N ASP A 584 26.22 -8.68 -3.08
CA ASP A 584 24.79 -8.47 -3.17
C ASP A 584 24.20 -9.82 -2.73
N GLU A 585 23.70 -9.91 -1.48
CA GLU A 585 23.03 -11.10 -0.97
C GLU A 585 22.02 -11.52 -2.01
N ILE A 586 22.28 -12.65 -2.68
CA ILE A 586 21.23 -13.36 -3.38
C ILE A 586 20.25 -13.69 -2.28
N LYS A 587 19.17 -12.89 -2.20
CA LYS A 587 18.09 -13.13 -1.25
C LYS A 587 17.43 -14.43 -1.65
N PHE A 588 17.82 -15.49 -1.00
CA PHE A 588 17.12 -16.76 -1.11
C PHE A 588 15.72 -16.55 -0.48
N ASP A 589 14.71 -16.97 -1.20
CA ASP A 589 13.35 -17.01 -0.66
C ASP A 589 13.35 -17.88 0.62
N GLY A 590 13.03 -17.25 1.75
CA GLY A 590 13.08 -17.89 3.07
C GLY A 590 12.15 -19.10 3.16
N ASP A 591 11.06 -19.09 2.46
CA ASP A 591 10.07 -20.17 2.45
C ASP A 591 10.58 -21.36 1.63
N SER A 592 11.20 -21.11 0.48
CA SER A 592 11.87 -22.14 -0.32
C SER A 592 13.05 -22.76 0.42
N MET A 593 13.87 -21.96 1.10
CA MET A 593 14.97 -22.46 1.92
C MET A 593 14.46 -23.34 3.08
N THR A 594 13.41 -22.90 3.78
CA THR A 594 12.81 -23.65 4.88
C THR A 594 12.19 -24.96 4.39
N ALA A 595 11.52 -24.94 3.24
CA ALA A 595 10.94 -26.14 2.63
C ALA A 595 12.02 -27.16 2.28
N LEU A 596 13.10 -26.74 1.62
CA LEU A 596 14.19 -27.64 1.20
C LEU A 596 14.96 -28.21 2.39
N THR A 597 15.27 -27.41 3.39
CA THR A 597 15.94 -27.88 4.62
C THR A 597 15.02 -28.75 5.46
N GLY A 598 13.71 -28.47 5.49
CA GLY A 598 12.69 -29.31 6.12
C GLY A 598 12.54 -30.69 5.46
N MET A 599 12.84 -30.80 4.17
CA MET A 599 12.90 -32.07 3.43
C MET A 599 14.22 -32.86 3.66
N GLY A 600 15.14 -32.32 4.46
CA GLY A 600 16.40 -32.98 4.85
C GLY A 600 17.58 -32.65 3.96
N PHE A 601 17.46 -31.71 3.01
CA PHE A 601 18.61 -31.23 2.24
C PHE A 601 19.48 -30.29 3.07
N SER A 602 20.81 -30.33 2.90
CA SER A 602 21.68 -29.37 3.55
C SER A 602 21.45 -27.96 3.03
N GLU A 603 21.79 -26.95 3.84
CA GLU A 603 21.65 -25.54 3.45
C GLU A 603 22.43 -25.24 2.16
N ASN A 604 23.62 -25.79 2.00
CA ASN A 604 24.41 -25.60 0.78
C ASN A 604 23.81 -26.26 -0.45
N ARG A 605 23.23 -27.45 -0.33
CA ARG A 605 22.47 -28.11 -1.40
C ARG A 605 21.24 -27.26 -1.77
N SER A 606 20.49 -26.78 -0.81
CA SER A 606 19.30 -25.95 -1.01
C SER A 606 19.64 -24.64 -1.72
N LYS A 607 20.68 -23.93 -1.29
CA LYS A 607 21.16 -22.71 -1.95
C LYS A 607 21.61 -22.97 -3.40
N ARG A 608 22.36 -24.04 -3.61
CA ARG A 608 22.85 -24.43 -4.95
C ARG A 608 21.71 -24.78 -5.91
N ALA A 609 20.72 -25.50 -5.42
CA ALA A 609 19.55 -25.83 -6.21
C ALA A 609 18.73 -24.58 -6.59
N LEU A 610 18.49 -23.68 -5.65
CA LEU A 610 17.79 -22.43 -5.92
C LEU A 610 18.53 -21.54 -6.93
N ILE A 611 19.86 -21.49 -6.87
CA ILE A 611 20.67 -20.79 -7.89
C ILE A 611 20.52 -21.43 -9.25
N ASN A 612 20.67 -22.76 -9.35
CA ASN A 612 20.63 -23.46 -10.65
C ASN A 612 19.23 -23.52 -11.26
N THR A 613 18.18 -23.34 -10.46
CA THR A 613 16.81 -23.19 -10.92
C THR A 613 16.36 -21.73 -11.06
N ASN A 614 17.32 -20.79 -11.00
CA ASN A 614 17.07 -19.35 -11.14
C ASN A 614 15.99 -18.83 -10.20
N HIS A 615 16.00 -19.30 -8.95
CA HIS A 615 15.03 -18.97 -7.90
C HIS A 615 13.55 -19.27 -8.26
N SER A 616 13.32 -20.31 -9.09
CA SER A 616 11.99 -20.72 -9.55
C SER A 616 11.13 -21.43 -8.47
N GLY A 617 11.52 -21.35 -7.18
CA GLY A 617 10.80 -21.94 -6.04
C GLY A 617 11.33 -23.30 -5.59
N ALA A 618 10.78 -23.75 -4.44
CA ALA A 618 11.24 -24.99 -3.79
C ALA A 618 11.06 -26.25 -4.64
N GLU A 619 9.98 -26.33 -5.44
CA GLU A 619 9.70 -27.52 -6.27
C GLU A 619 10.71 -27.72 -7.38
N ALA A 620 11.00 -26.68 -8.16
CA ALA A 620 12.01 -26.73 -9.20
C ALA A 620 13.39 -27.09 -8.58
N ALA A 621 13.68 -26.54 -7.40
CA ALA A 621 14.90 -26.85 -6.67
C ALA A 621 14.95 -28.31 -6.20
N VAL A 622 13.83 -28.88 -5.75
CA VAL A 622 13.72 -30.30 -5.37
C VAL A 622 13.92 -31.21 -6.60
N GLU A 623 13.27 -30.91 -7.73
CA GLU A 623 13.43 -31.68 -8.96
C GLU A 623 14.87 -31.64 -9.47
N TRP A 624 15.50 -30.46 -9.38
CA TRP A 624 16.91 -30.32 -9.69
C TRP A 624 17.79 -31.15 -8.74
N LEU A 625 17.52 -31.11 -7.43
CA LEU A 625 18.27 -31.89 -6.41
C LEU A 625 18.16 -33.40 -6.62
N PHE A 626 16.97 -33.89 -6.98
CA PHE A 626 16.79 -35.32 -7.27
C PHE A 626 17.53 -35.76 -8.53
N SER A 627 17.62 -34.90 -9.53
CA SER A 627 18.35 -35.21 -10.79
C SER A 627 19.87 -35.12 -10.63
N HIS A 628 20.38 -34.46 -9.58
CA HIS A 628 21.82 -34.24 -9.33
C HIS A 628 22.30 -34.81 -8.00
N MET A 629 21.53 -35.73 -7.41
CA MET A 629 21.81 -36.26 -6.04
C MET A 629 23.17 -36.94 -5.89
N GLU A 630 23.74 -37.46 -6.98
CA GLU A 630 25.02 -38.17 -6.99
C GLU A 630 26.20 -37.27 -7.42
N ASP A 631 25.98 -35.99 -7.68
CA ASP A 631 27.03 -35.07 -8.09
C ASP A 631 28.01 -34.80 -6.94
N GLU A 632 29.32 -34.87 -7.21
CA GLU A 632 30.37 -34.55 -6.23
C GLU A 632 30.36 -33.03 -5.92
N GLY A 633 30.53 -32.65 -4.65
CA GLY A 633 30.67 -31.26 -4.22
C GLY A 633 29.39 -30.51 -3.91
N LEU A 634 28.21 -31.15 -3.92
CA LEU A 634 26.90 -30.51 -3.63
C LEU A 634 26.83 -29.93 -2.20
N ASP A 635 27.53 -30.50 -1.26
CA ASP A 635 27.54 -30.05 0.14
C ASP A 635 28.65 -29.04 0.44
N GLU A 636 29.55 -28.78 -0.53
CA GLU A 636 30.55 -27.73 -0.37
C GLU A 636 29.91 -26.35 -0.30
N PRO A 637 30.51 -25.38 0.43
CA PRO A 637 30.05 -24.03 0.46
C PRO A 637 29.87 -23.51 -0.96
N VAL A 638 28.71 -22.87 -1.22
CA VAL A 638 28.43 -22.27 -2.53
C VAL A 638 29.38 -21.09 -2.68
N GLU A 639 30.55 -21.29 -3.28
CA GLU A 639 31.32 -20.19 -3.82
C GLU A 639 30.56 -19.63 -5.03
N VAL A 640 29.87 -18.51 -4.85
CA VAL A 640 29.32 -17.73 -5.95
C VAL A 640 30.50 -17.15 -6.71
N LYS A 641 31.10 -17.93 -7.59
CA LYS A 641 31.86 -17.32 -8.68
C LYS A 641 30.86 -16.46 -9.40
N LYS A 642 31.06 -15.13 -9.40
CA LYS A 642 30.46 -14.25 -10.39
C LYS A 642 30.82 -14.87 -11.75
N THR A 643 29.97 -15.71 -12.27
CA THR A 643 29.84 -15.86 -13.69
C THR A 643 29.45 -14.49 -14.14
N GLU A 644 30.36 -13.80 -14.81
CA GLU A 644 30.06 -12.67 -15.64
C GLU A 644 29.08 -13.18 -16.70
N GLU A 645 27.81 -13.36 -16.34
CA GLU A 645 26.69 -13.46 -17.28
C GLU A 645 26.24 -12.05 -17.67
N ASN A 646 27.18 -11.25 -18.10
CA ASN A 646 27.06 -10.33 -19.20
C ASN A 646 27.68 -11.02 -20.44
N GLN A 647 27.11 -12.13 -20.87
CA GLN A 647 27.21 -12.47 -22.27
C GLN A 647 26.30 -11.48 -23.01
N ASP A 648 26.88 -10.34 -23.37
CA ASP A 648 26.33 -9.47 -24.41
C ASP A 648 26.03 -10.42 -25.58
N VAL A 649 24.71 -10.55 -25.89
CA VAL A 649 24.27 -11.32 -27.05
C VAL A 649 25.00 -10.73 -28.25
N PRO A 650 25.77 -11.50 -29.04
CA PRO A 650 26.54 -10.96 -30.14
C PRO A 650 25.64 -10.15 -31.07
N ALA A 651 26.04 -8.92 -31.36
CA ALA A 651 25.26 -8.04 -32.23
C ALA A 651 24.94 -8.63 -33.60
N GLU A 652 25.80 -9.52 -34.09
CA GLU A 652 25.60 -10.27 -35.36
C GLU A 652 24.39 -11.21 -35.24
N LEU A 653 24.18 -11.88 -34.12
CA LEU A 653 23.02 -12.77 -33.93
C LEU A 653 21.74 -11.98 -33.75
N ILE A 654 21.80 -10.82 -33.04
CA ILE A 654 20.65 -9.92 -32.90
C ILE A 654 20.21 -9.40 -34.26
N ASN A 655 21.16 -8.98 -35.10
CA ASN A 655 20.88 -8.52 -36.43
C ASN A 655 20.31 -9.64 -37.33
N THR A 656 20.83 -10.85 -37.22
CA THR A 656 20.31 -12.02 -37.95
C THR A 656 18.85 -12.29 -37.62
N VAL A 657 18.46 -12.24 -36.36
CA VAL A 657 17.06 -12.43 -35.93
C VAL A 657 16.20 -11.22 -36.31
N ALA A 658 16.74 -10.00 -36.22
CA ALA A 658 16.03 -8.79 -36.63
C ALA A 658 15.77 -8.72 -38.15
N GLU A 659 16.68 -9.21 -39.01
CA GLU A 659 16.47 -9.32 -40.44
C GLU A 659 15.30 -10.25 -40.83
N MET A 660 14.90 -11.16 -39.94
CA MET A 660 13.72 -12.01 -40.09
C MET A 660 12.39 -11.32 -39.72
N GLY A 661 12.41 -10.00 -39.39
CA GLY A 661 11.21 -9.18 -39.21
C GLY A 661 10.86 -8.87 -37.74
N PHE A 662 11.72 -9.18 -36.79
CA PHE A 662 11.54 -8.88 -35.36
C PHE A 662 12.32 -7.63 -34.95
N THR A 663 11.91 -6.97 -33.84
CA THR A 663 12.67 -5.84 -33.33
C THR A 663 13.97 -6.30 -32.64
N GLN A 664 14.99 -5.44 -32.61
CA GLN A 664 16.25 -5.77 -31.93
C GLN A 664 16.07 -6.11 -30.46
N ASN A 665 15.11 -5.48 -29.77
CA ASN A 665 14.78 -5.78 -28.39
C ASN A 665 14.17 -7.17 -28.23
N GLN A 666 13.28 -7.55 -29.13
CA GLN A 666 12.70 -8.89 -29.18
C GLN A 666 13.78 -9.95 -29.51
N ALA A 667 14.63 -9.68 -30.50
CA ALA A 667 15.73 -10.55 -30.88
C ALA A 667 16.71 -10.77 -29.70
N ARG A 668 17.07 -9.72 -28.97
CA ARG A 668 17.97 -9.81 -27.81
C ARG A 668 17.37 -10.67 -26.71
N LYS A 669 16.11 -10.42 -26.31
CA LYS A 669 15.42 -11.21 -25.29
C LYS A 669 15.31 -12.68 -25.69
N ALA A 670 14.91 -12.96 -26.91
CA ALA A 670 14.78 -14.33 -27.44
C ALA A 670 16.12 -15.06 -27.45
N LEU A 671 17.17 -14.44 -27.97
CA LEU A 671 18.53 -15.02 -28.00
C LEU A 671 19.07 -15.26 -26.57
N LYS A 672 18.82 -14.35 -25.65
CA LYS A 672 19.20 -14.51 -24.24
C LYS A 672 18.46 -15.69 -23.59
N SER A 673 17.14 -15.81 -23.84
CA SER A 673 16.31 -16.92 -23.33
C SER A 673 16.65 -18.27 -23.95
N THR A 674 17.30 -18.29 -25.12
CA THR A 674 17.63 -19.52 -25.91
C THR A 674 19.14 -19.73 -26.04
N GLN A 675 19.94 -19.17 -25.16
CA GLN A 675 21.41 -19.37 -25.12
C GLN A 675 22.10 -19.06 -26.45
N ASN A 676 21.67 -17.97 -27.13
CA ASN A 676 22.19 -17.51 -28.41
C ASN A 676 21.90 -18.45 -29.62
N SER A 677 20.93 -19.35 -29.51
CA SER A 677 20.46 -20.17 -30.61
C SER A 677 19.44 -19.41 -31.47
N VAL A 678 19.81 -19.04 -32.70
CA VAL A 678 18.95 -18.31 -33.63
C VAL A 678 17.67 -19.08 -33.97
N GLU A 679 17.76 -20.37 -34.17
CA GLU A 679 16.60 -21.21 -34.51
C GLU A 679 15.58 -21.26 -33.37
N MET A 680 16.05 -21.49 -32.14
CA MET A 680 15.19 -21.52 -30.98
C MET A 680 14.65 -20.12 -30.65
N ALA A 681 15.44 -19.06 -30.86
CA ALA A 681 15.01 -17.68 -30.62
C ALA A 681 13.86 -17.29 -31.59
N VAL A 682 13.95 -17.65 -32.82
CA VAL A 682 12.88 -17.42 -33.80
C VAL A 682 11.63 -18.23 -33.44
N GLY A 683 11.78 -19.50 -33.03
CA GLY A 683 10.66 -20.31 -32.52
C GLY A 683 9.97 -19.64 -31.31
N TRP A 684 10.75 -19.20 -30.33
CA TRP A 684 10.26 -18.49 -29.14
C TRP A 684 9.49 -17.20 -29.49
N LEU A 685 9.98 -16.45 -30.50
CA LEU A 685 9.34 -15.22 -30.96
C LEU A 685 8.00 -15.46 -31.63
N PHE A 686 7.85 -16.56 -32.35
CA PHE A 686 6.57 -16.95 -32.95
C PHE A 686 5.54 -17.39 -31.89
N GLU A 687 6.00 -17.96 -30.78
CA GLU A 687 5.14 -18.32 -29.65
C GLU A 687 4.76 -17.09 -28.78
N ASN A 688 5.59 -16.02 -28.81
CA ASN A 688 5.40 -14.81 -28.03
C ASN A 688 5.35 -13.54 -28.91
N PRO A 689 4.41 -13.41 -29.86
CA PRO A 689 4.42 -12.34 -30.87
C PRO A 689 4.16 -10.92 -30.32
N THR A 690 3.62 -10.80 -29.12
CA THR A 690 3.30 -9.52 -28.47
C THR A 690 4.34 -9.11 -27.40
N ASP A 691 5.39 -9.90 -27.21
CA ASP A 691 6.42 -9.58 -26.22
C ASP A 691 7.22 -8.34 -26.67
N PRO A 692 7.38 -7.30 -25.81
CA PRO A 692 8.09 -6.06 -26.17
C PRO A 692 9.60 -6.25 -26.36
N GLY A 693 10.18 -7.37 -25.90
CA GLY A 693 11.62 -7.61 -25.93
C GLY A 693 12.37 -7.04 -24.69
N GLU A 694 13.69 -7.06 -24.76
CA GLU A 694 14.60 -6.55 -23.73
C GLU A 694 15.46 -5.42 -24.30
N GLU A 695 15.48 -4.27 -23.62
CA GLU A 695 16.36 -3.15 -23.99
C GLU A 695 17.83 -3.50 -23.77
N ALA A 696 18.74 -2.87 -24.53
CA ALA A 696 20.17 -3.08 -24.37
C ALA A 696 20.58 -2.69 -22.93
N PRO A 697 21.39 -3.48 -22.23
CA PRO A 697 21.91 -3.11 -20.93
C PRO A 697 22.70 -1.81 -21.05
N ILE A 698 22.34 -0.82 -20.27
CA ILE A 698 23.07 0.42 -20.14
C ILE A 698 24.40 0.05 -19.47
N LYS A 699 25.51 0.08 -20.23
CA LYS A 699 26.82 0.03 -19.60
C LYS A 699 26.98 1.27 -18.73
N GLU A 700 26.99 1.12 -17.43
CA GLU A 700 27.49 2.15 -16.51
C GLU A 700 28.94 2.44 -16.87
N SER A 701 29.15 3.42 -17.73
CA SER A 701 30.46 3.97 -18.00
C SER A 701 30.92 4.77 -16.79
N SER A 702 32.07 4.41 -16.27
CA SER A 702 32.86 5.14 -15.29
C SER A 702 32.76 6.67 -15.51
N LYS A 703 32.78 7.43 -14.42
CA LYS A 703 32.72 8.92 -14.28
C LYS A 703 33.75 9.73 -15.13
N GLY A 704 34.08 9.30 -16.30
CA GLY A 704 34.96 10.01 -17.24
C GLY A 704 34.37 10.20 -18.64
N GLY A 705 33.17 9.69 -18.91
CA GLY A 705 32.67 9.59 -20.28
C GLY A 705 31.67 10.65 -20.72
N GLU A 706 31.03 11.39 -19.82
CA GLU A 706 29.96 12.33 -20.19
C GLU A 706 30.50 13.63 -20.75
N ASP A 707 31.53 14.16 -20.14
CA ASP A 707 32.22 15.37 -20.63
C ASP A 707 32.92 15.10 -21.98
N ASP A 708 33.44 13.92 -22.22
CA ASP A 708 34.04 13.54 -23.51
C ASP A 708 32.96 13.45 -24.61
N LEU A 709 31.77 12.93 -24.32
CA LEU A 709 30.67 12.89 -25.30
C LEU A 709 30.12 14.29 -25.59
N ILE A 710 30.01 15.15 -24.58
CA ILE A 710 29.61 16.53 -24.72
C ILE A 710 30.63 17.24 -25.61
N ASN A 711 31.94 17.04 -25.38
CA ASN A 711 33.01 17.59 -26.21
C ASN A 711 32.93 17.13 -27.68
N VAL A 712 32.57 15.89 -27.92
CA VAL A 712 32.37 15.38 -29.30
C VAL A 712 31.23 16.12 -30.00
N VAL A 713 30.07 16.28 -29.33
CA VAL A 713 28.91 16.97 -29.91
C VAL A 713 29.19 18.48 -30.10
N THR A 714 29.85 19.12 -29.13
CA THR A 714 30.24 20.53 -29.24
C THR A 714 31.26 20.78 -30.33
N SER A 715 32.17 19.83 -30.59
CA SER A 715 33.11 19.94 -31.71
C SER A 715 32.42 19.95 -33.10
N MET A 716 31.15 19.50 -33.16
CA MET A 716 30.31 19.57 -34.37
C MET A 716 29.55 20.88 -34.54
N GLY A 717 29.80 21.87 -33.62
CA GLY A 717 29.27 23.23 -33.75
C GLY A 717 28.05 23.56 -32.91
N PHE A 718 27.63 22.68 -32.02
CA PHE A 718 26.53 22.90 -31.08
C PHE A 718 27.04 23.45 -29.76
N THR A 719 26.18 24.15 -29.00
CA THR A 719 26.52 24.61 -27.68
C THR A 719 26.57 23.47 -26.66
N GLU A 720 27.34 23.66 -25.57
CA GLU A 720 27.44 22.67 -24.52
C GLU A 720 26.05 22.32 -23.91
N ASN A 721 25.19 23.33 -23.71
CA ASN A 721 23.84 23.15 -23.21
C ASN A 721 22.98 22.32 -24.18
N GLN A 722 23.12 22.55 -25.47
CA GLN A 722 22.44 21.76 -26.50
C GLN A 722 22.95 20.32 -26.55
N ALA A 723 24.29 20.13 -26.48
CA ALA A 723 24.91 18.82 -26.45
C ALA A 723 24.45 17.98 -25.24
N ARG A 724 24.42 18.61 -24.05
CA ARG A 724 23.96 17.95 -22.79
C ARG A 724 22.53 17.49 -22.90
N LYS A 725 21.61 18.35 -23.34
CA LYS A 725 20.21 18.00 -23.53
C LYS A 725 20.01 16.88 -24.55
N ALA A 726 20.64 17.00 -25.69
CA ALA A 726 20.53 16.05 -26.77
C ALA A 726 21.08 14.65 -26.38
N LEU A 727 22.25 14.60 -25.73
CA LEU A 727 22.82 13.36 -25.23
C LEU A 727 21.93 12.70 -24.17
N ARG A 728 21.34 13.48 -23.26
CA ARG A 728 20.39 12.96 -22.29
C ARG A 728 19.15 12.35 -22.95
N LEU A 729 18.56 13.04 -23.95
CA LEU A 729 17.38 12.55 -24.68
C LEU A 729 17.68 11.35 -25.57
N SER A 730 18.94 11.18 -26.00
CA SER A 730 19.40 10.07 -26.83
C SER A 730 20.15 8.98 -26.03
N SER A 731 20.05 8.97 -24.70
CA SER A 731 20.73 7.99 -23.82
C SER A 731 22.24 7.90 -24.10
N ASN A 732 22.90 9.05 -24.22
CA ASN A 732 24.32 9.21 -24.52
C ASN A 732 24.77 8.68 -25.89
N ASN A 733 23.84 8.51 -26.83
CA ASN A 733 24.17 8.16 -28.22
C ASN A 733 24.43 9.43 -29.04
N VAL A 734 25.68 9.62 -29.45
CA VAL A 734 26.13 10.83 -30.16
C VAL A 734 25.45 11.01 -31.54
N GLU A 735 25.23 9.96 -32.31
CA GLU A 735 24.60 10.05 -33.64
C GLU A 735 23.13 10.46 -33.52
N MET A 736 22.39 9.86 -32.55
CA MET A 736 21.00 10.23 -32.27
C MET A 736 20.91 11.65 -31.70
N ALA A 737 21.83 12.04 -30.81
CA ALA A 737 21.90 13.39 -30.24
C ALA A 737 22.09 14.43 -31.33
N VAL A 738 23.02 14.20 -32.27
CA VAL A 738 23.28 15.08 -33.41
C VAL A 738 22.09 15.15 -34.36
N SER A 739 21.45 14.02 -34.66
CA SER A 739 20.21 13.98 -35.46
C SER A 739 19.11 14.82 -34.82
N TRP A 740 18.90 14.65 -33.51
CA TRP A 740 17.92 15.42 -32.76
C TRP A 740 18.21 16.92 -32.79
N LEU A 741 19.50 17.31 -32.69
CA LEU A 741 19.92 18.72 -32.74
C LEU A 741 19.68 19.34 -34.12
N PHE A 742 19.86 18.60 -35.20
CA PHE A 742 19.55 19.10 -36.54
C PHE A 742 18.02 19.23 -36.75
N GLU A 743 17.21 18.43 -36.11
CA GLU A 743 15.74 18.52 -36.14
C GLU A 743 15.24 19.69 -35.24
N ASN A 744 16.01 20.09 -34.21
CA ASN A 744 15.62 21.10 -33.23
C ASN A 744 16.69 22.26 -33.14
N PRO A 745 17.00 22.97 -34.26
CA PRO A 745 18.12 23.91 -34.29
C PRO A 745 17.95 25.17 -33.42
N THR A 746 16.73 25.47 -33.00
CA THR A 746 16.41 26.63 -32.12
C THR A 746 16.31 26.31 -30.66
N ASP A 747 16.53 25.06 -30.26
CA ASP A 747 16.46 24.64 -28.85
C ASP A 747 17.68 25.23 -28.09
N ALA A 748 17.41 25.84 -26.94
CA ALA A 748 18.47 26.51 -26.14
C ALA A 748 19.37 25.52 -25.36
N GLY A 749 19.00 24.25 -25.29
CA GLY A 749 19.70 23.24 -24.47
C GLY A 749 19.35 23.29 -22.99
N GLU A 750 20.16 22.61 -22.17
CA GLU A 750 20.06 22.57 -20.71
C GLU A 750 21.36 23.08 -20.07
N GLU A 751 21.25 23.96 -19.08
CA GLU A 751 22.41 24.41 -18.31
C GLU A 751 22.97 23.22 -17.47
N ALA A 752 24.29 23.25 -17.24
CA ALA A 752 24.91 22.29 -16.35
C ALA A 752 24.25 22.39 -14.97
N ALA A 753 23.86 21.28 -14.42
CA ALA A 753 23.47 21.23 -13.01
C ALA A 753 24.66 21.69 -12.18
N GLU A 754 24.49 22.75 -11.35
CA GLU A 754 25.54 23.15 -10.42
C GLU A 754 25.99 21.93 -9.61
N PRO A 755 27.31 21.76 -9.38
CA PRO A 755 27.79 20.64 -8.56
C PRO A 755 27.14 20.76 -7.18
N MET A 756 26.33 19.77 -6.81
CA MET A 756 25.77 19.68 -5.48
C MET A 756 26.94 19.45 -4.51
N ASP A 757 27.12 20.36 -3.54
CA ASP A 757 28.08 20.20 -2.46
C ASP A 757 27.81 18.83 -1.78
N GLU A 758 28.82 17.96 -1.73
CA GLU A 758 28.76 16.60 -1.19
C GLU A 758 28.34 16.54 0.29
N ASP A 759 28.31 17.66 0.99
CA ASP A 759 28.00 17.74 2.44
C ASP A 759 26.52 17.97 2.75
N ASP A 760 25.69 18.26 1.74
CA ASP A 760 24.23 18.45 1.89
C ASP A 760 23.42 17.16 1.62
N SER A 761 24.09 16.00 1.51
CA SER A 761 23.48 14.73 1.10
C SER A 761 22.75 13.97 2.21
N LYS A 762 23.11 14.18 3.49
CA LYS A 762 22.53 13.44 4.61
C LYS A 762 21.22 14.07 5.07
N PRO A 763 20.12 13.28 5.20
CA PRO A 763 18.87 13.81 5.75
C PRO A 763 19.02 14.12 7.25
N GLY A 764 18.19 15.06 7.73
CA GLY A 764 18.17 15.48 9.12
C GLY A 764 19.17 16.61 9.42
N HIS A 765 19.47 16.82 10.70
CA HIS A 765 20.38 17.87 11.18
C HIS A 765 21.31 17.35 12.28
N VAL A 766 22.43 18.02 12.47
CA VAL A 766 23.43 17.65 13.49
C VAL A 766 23.31 18.45 14.81
N ASN A 767 22.38 19.41 14.87
CA ASN A 767 22.27 20.35 15.98
C ASN A 767 21.73 19.69 17.24
N SER A 768 22.36 19.96 18.39
CA SER A 768 21.89 19.61 19.73
C SER A 768 21.43 20.87 20.48
N PRO A 769 20.49 20.75 21.46
CA PRO A 769 19.81 19.53 21.89
C PRO A 769 18.76 19.04 20.89
N ALA A 770 18.43 17.73 20.94
CA ALA A 770 17.41 17.09 20.12
C ALA A 770 16.23 16.66 21.00
N SER A 771 15.46 17.65 21.41
CA SER A 771 14.27 17.49 22.24
C SER A 771 13.02 17.68 21.36
N TYR A 772 12.00 16.87 21.61
CA TYR A 772 10.78 16.84 20.81
C TYR A 772 9.56 16.81 21.69
N LYS A 773 8.47 17.42 21.21
CA LYS A 773 7.17 17.49 21.87
C LYS A 773 6.12 16.79 21.04
N LEU A 774 5.25 16.04 21.70
CA LEU A 774 4.19 15.28 21.06
C LEU A 774 3.20 16.19 20.33
N LYS A 775 2.95 15.87 19.05
CA LYS A 775 2.06 16.57 18.14
C LYS A 775 0.81 15.76 17.81
N ALA A 776 0.99 14.45 17.54
CA ALA A 776 -0.09 13.53 17.27
C ALA A 776 0.33 12.11 17.69
N PHE A 777 -0.66 11.25 17.94
CA PHE A 777 -0.40 9.83 18.13
C PHE A 777 -1.53 8.99 17.55
N ILE A 778 -1.16 7.90 16.91
CA ILE A 778 -2.06 6.89 16.36
C ILE A 778 -2.24 5.80 17.42
N SER A 779 -3.48 5.46 17.71
CA SER A 779 -3.86 4.33 18.58
C SER A 779 -4.52 3.26 17.73
N HIS A 780 -4.26 2.00 18.08
CA HIS A 780 -4.89 0.85 17.48
C HIS A 780 -5.73 0.10 18.51
N LYS A 781 -6.94 -0.27 18.17
CA LYS A 781 -7.83 -1.12 18.99
C LYS A 781 -8.11 -2.40 18.23
N GLY A 782 -7.62 -3.50 18.74
CA GLY A 782 -7.75 -4.81 18.10
C GLY A 782 -6.63 -5.75 18.53
N PRO A 783 -6.75 -7.05 18.21
CA PRO A 783 -5.80 -8.08 18.65
C PRO A 783 -4.52 -8.10 17.81
N SER A 784 -4.56 -7.68 16.55
CA SER A 784 -3.42 -7.67 15.64
C SER A 784 -3.46 -6.45 14.71
N VAL A 785 -2.37 -6.11 14.05
CA VAL A 785 -2.29 -5.00 13.09
C VAL A 785 -3.24 -5.19 11.89
N HIS A 786 -3.55 -6.43 11.53
CA HIS A 786 -4.43 -6.78 10.42
C HIS A 786 -5.91 -6.92 10.85
N SER A 787 -6.25 -6.66 12.11
CA SER A 787 -7.61 -6.76 12.62
C SER A 787 -7.83 -5.80 13.77
N GLY A 788 -8.71 -4.83 13.56
CA GLY A 788 -9.03 -3.82 14.56
C GLY A 788 -9.39 -2.48 13.93
N HIS A 789 -9.08 -1.41 14.62
CA HIS A 789 -9.40 -0.06 14.18
C HIS A 789 -8.31 0.93 14.61
N TYR A 790 -7.88 1.79 13.69
CA TYR A 790 -6.94 2.87 13.95
C TYR A 790 -7.68 4.20 14.12
N VAL A 791 -7.25 4.96 15.10
CA VAL A 791 -7.67 6.36 15.29
C VAL A 791 -6.45 7.22 15.59
N VAL A 792 -6.59 8.53 15.39
CA VAL A 792 -5.52 9.47 15.69
C VAL A 792 -5.99 10.60 16.59
N HIS A 793 -5.17 10.93 17.55
CA HIS A 793 -5.30 12.15 18.36
C HIS A 793 -4.30 13.18 17.86
N VAL A 794 -4.78 14.36 17.54
CA VAL A 794 -3.96 15.47 17.02
C VAL A 794 -4.09 16.66 17.97
N LYS A 795 -2.98 17.28 18.31
CA LYS A 795 -2.96 18.51 19.09
C LYS A 795 -3.30 19.71 18.21
N HIS A 796 -4.44 20.36 18.49
CA HIS A 796 -4.93 21.54 17.79
C HIS A 796 -5.04 22.71 18.77
N GLY A 797 -4.04 23.62 18.77
CA GLY A 797 -3.87 24.62 19.83
C GLY A 797 -3.63 23.94 21.19
N ASP A 798 -4.44 24.28 22.18
CA ASP A 798 -4.38 23.68 23.52
C ASP A 798 -5.25 22.42 23.66
N ASN A 799 -6.05 22.09 22.65
CA ASN A 799 -6.97 20.98 22.71
C ASN A 799 -6.41 19.76 21.97
N TRP A 800 -6.79 18.58 22.43
CA TRP A 800 -6.61 17.33 21.69
C TRP A 800 -7.90 16.98 20.96
N ILE A 801 -7.77 16.65 19.68
CA ILE A 801 -8.88 16.28 18.81
C ILE A 801 -8.70 14.83 18.40
N LEU A 802 -9.72 14.02 18.64
CA LEU A 802 -9.81 12.65 18.15
C LEU A 802 -10.42 12.65 16.75
N PHE A 803 -9.70 12.11 15.80
CA PHE A 803 -10.18 11.76 14.48
C PHE A 803 -10.38 10.24 14.42
N ASN A 804 -11.64 9.86 14.39
CA ASN A 804 -12.07 8.49 14.19
C ASN A 804 -12.78 8.44 12.83
N ASP A 805 -12.00 8.26 11.77
CA ASP A 805 -12.40 8.38 10.39
C ASP A 805 -13.16 9.70 10.11
N GLU A 806 -14.45 9.65 9.74
CA GLU A 806 -15.27 10.86 9.53
C GLU A 806 -15.72 11.54 10.83
N LYS A 807 -15.67 10.85 11.96
CA LYS A 807 -16.09 11.41 13.26
C LYS A 807 -14.93 12.20 13.88
N VAL A 808 -15.16 13.47 14.11
CA VAL A 808 -14.16 14.38 14.71
C VAL A 808 -14.72 14.99 15.97
N VAL A 809 -14.05 14.74 17.09
CA VAL A 809 -14.52 15.16 18.42
C VAL A 809 -13.39 15.75 19.24
N LYS A 810 -13.75 16.60 20.21
CA LYS A 810 -12.79 17.08 21.20
C LYS A 810 -12.61 16.04 22.28
N GLU A 811 -11.36 15.66 22.55
CA GLU A 811 -11.02 14.73 23.62
C GLU A 811 -11.02 15.41 24.99
N SER A 812 -11.42 14.69 26.03
CA SER A 812 -11.34 15.17 27.41
C SER A 812 -9.93 14.98 28.00
N GLU A 813 -9.50 15.89 28.89
CA GLU A 813 -8.17 15.75 29.50
C GLU A 813 -8.06 14.48 30.38
N THR A 814 -9.16 14.06 30.99
CA THR A 814 -9.19 12.85 31.83
C THR A 814 -8.95 11.60 31.01
N ASN A 815 -9.62 11.47 29.84
CA ASN A 815 -9.45 10.36 28.89
C ASN A 815 -8.06 10.36 28.27
N LEU A 816 -7.56 11.54 27.92
CA LEU A 816 -6.29 11.69 27.23
C LEU A 816 -5.14 11.05 28.00
N ASN A 817 -5.07 11.24 29.31
CA ASN A 817 -3.98 10.71 30.15
C ASN A 817 -3.92 9.17 30.11
N SER A 818 -5.06 8.49 29.99
CA SER A 818 -5.12 7.03 29.86
C SER A 818 -4.78 6.56 28.44
N LEU A 819 -5.04 7.40 27.41
CA LEU A 819 -4.85 7.07 26.01
C LEU A 819 -3.43 7.35 25.50
N LEU A 820 -2.76 8.38 26.04
CA LEU A 820 -1.41 8.79 25.65
C LEU A 820 -0.42 7.61 25.69
N GLY A 821 -0.38 6.85 26.74
CA GLY A 821 0.51 5.70 26.87
C GLY A 821 0.10 4.46 26.09
N LYS A 822 -1.09 4.47 25.47
CA LYS A 822 -1.60 3.38 24.62
C LYS A 822 -1.31 3.59 23.15
N GLY A 823 -0.67 4.70 22.76
CA GLY A 823 -0.30 4.99 21.39
C GLY A 823 0.55 3.90 20.76
N TYR A 824 0.40 3.73 19.44
CA TYR A 824 1.13 2.79 18.61
C TYR A 824 2.22 3.50 17.81
N VAL A 825 1.89 4.64 17.17
CA VAL A 825 2.84 5.52 16.48
C VAL A 825 2.69 6.93 17.03
N TYR A 826 3.80 7.53 17.43
CA TYR A 826 3.85 8.87 17.99
C TYR A 826 4.58 9.82 17.04
N PHE A 827 4.01 10.99 16.81
CA PHE A 827 4.53 12.04 15.95
C PHE A 827 4.91 13.27 16.78
N TYR A 828 6.14 13.71 16.65
CA TYR A 828 6.70 14.77 17.45
C TYR A 828 7.21 15.92 16.59
N GLU A 829 7.04 17.15 17.07
CA GLU A 829 7.67 18.34 16.55
C GLU A 829 8.90 18.71 17.39
N LYS A 830 9.94 19.25 16.76
CA LYS A 830 11.15 19.70 17.43
C LYS A 830 10.84 20.92 18.29
N ILE A 831 11.46 21.01 19.50
CA ILE A 831 11.33 22.13 20.42
C ILE A 831 12.50 23.09 20.23
#